data_8d407ad4975ae1f108fb79a31e6968e2
#
_entry.id   8d407ad4975ae1f108fb79a31e6968e2
#
_cell.length_a   1.000
_cell.length_b   1.000
_cell.length_c   1.000
_cell.angle_alpha   90.00
_cell.angle_beta   90.00
_cell.angle_gamma   90.00
#
_symmetry.space_group_name_H-M   'P 1'
#
loop_
_entity.id
_entity.type
_entity.pdbx_description
1 polymer ?
#
loop_
_entity_poly.entity_id
_entity_poly.type
_entity_poly.pdbx_seq_one_letter_code
_entity_poly.pdbx_strand_id
1 'polypeptide(L)'
;MTTDFEPLASILSRRAHLRALFVSQQFDALDALLEQQSQPWLNGVSARYDYEWSIEMMFDPLQSDAETLALLQSWVAESPASYHAHLLLGCYWERAASRIRTQDGGEFVSDDRWTGAGLARDLGIAAYLRALPLHLKPAFALFRIFRLTCYLGEPQWLTALAEGTEVQDYAQQQAGVAPAVWAAGVQRLREQGGSELAAIPAALPHCLPPRDDVQQDSKHYWLQLTLAARPNLYAILSAWVHFLYPRWGGSHQQMSAFIDSDLCRGLSEQERNGLRMIQAWDYIGYVALMPRADDDEHIAFCLRQYDALLALNLTPRQHAAVLRSYASFLCHYARTEQEGEVSWNLPEMQRAYDALVLAWQVDHPVADPGSDDAFSTLIACLDFAGIEDRFGLLPLWLERSQQWGDSQYEVLIAGLASKYGFYGIRQGQFDHEKLIATGLALESDSDLGQAAANLFGSVSEEAGIYLTQIAADAGDASAMAGLYDLYSGSLSRRYGRDATPYEDRVQALRWMERAADAGNVTCQYNLGYVISRENAIVNAQQYRRARDLFIRVMNASNVGLEVWQRATRELAGLILFNEYASDADRRLAVEEVLAALWRDERPVNQEYAAGYYAYAFFTGAGCQANRYLAKVWVDRGLALNPQDEYLLAHAADIYQRGALFGGLRSSMAFRRDQKRIDQRGRAITFDGAE
;
A
#
# COMPACT_ATOMS: atom_id res chain seq x y z
N MET A 1 36.61 16.61 -6.64
CA MET A 1 35.57 15.86 -7.31
C MET A 1 34.43 16.84 -7.52
N THR A 2 34.21 17.28 -8.72
CA THR A 2 33.05 18.10 -9.08
C THR A 2 31.85 17.16 -8.93
N THR A 3 30.99 17.46 -7.99
CA THR A 3 29.69 16.78 -7.87
C THR A 3 28.93 17.10 -9.14
N ASP A 4 28.73 16.11 -10.03
CA ASP A 4 27.84 16.18 -11.20
C ASP A 4 26.38 16.29 -10.72
N PHE A 5 26.12 17.31 -9.93
CA PHE A 5 24.82 17.56 -9.34
C PHE A 5 24.07 18.52 -10.26
N GLU A 6 23.07 18.00 -10.98
CA GLU A 6 22.20 18.90 -11.73
C GLU A 6 21.38 19.76 -10.75
N PRO A 7 21.46 21.10 -10.86
CA PRO A 7 20.66 21.97 -10.01
C PRO A 7 19.16 21.67 -10.14
N LEU A 8 18.41 21.71 -9.03
CA LEU A 8 16.96 21.50 -9.04
C LEU A 8 16.25 22.35 -10.09
N ALA A 9 16.64 23.63 -10.21
CA ALA A 9 16.08 24.54 -11.21
C ALA A 9 16.21 23.99 -12.65
N SER A 10 17.30 23.30 -12.97
CA SER A 10 17.50 22.67 -14.28
C SER A 10 16.54 21.48 -14.47
N ILE A 11 16.37 20.67 -13.44
CA ILE A 11 15.44 19.53 -13.45
C ILE A 11 14.00 20.01 -13.62
N LEU A 12 13.58 21.01 -12.86
CA LEU A 12 12.24 21.59 -12.95
C LEU A 12 11.99 22.26 -14.30
N SER A 13 12.99 22.98 -14.83
CA SER A 13 12.90 23.58 -16.17
C SER A 13 12.75 22.53 -17.26
N ARG A 14 13.49 21.41 -17.17
CA ARG A 14 13.37 20.28 -18.09
C ARG A 14 11.99 19.63 -17.99
N ARG A 15 11.48 19.38 -16.78
CA ARG A 15 10.13 18.88 -16.56
C ARG A 15 9.08 19.79 -17.21
N ALA A 16 9.14 21.09 -16.91
CA ALA A 16 8.20 22.05 -17.48
C ALA A 16 8.25 22.07 -19.02
N HIS A 17 9.45 21.98 -19.61
CA HIS A 17 9.62 21.94 -21.06
C HIS A 17 9.03 20.66 -21.69
N LEU A 18 9.36 19.48 -21.15
CA LEU A 18 8.82 18.19 -21.61
C LEU A 18 7.30 18.19 -21.56
N ARG A 19 6.72 18.66 -20.47
CA ARG A 19 5.27 18.74 -20.30
C ARG A 19 4.61 19.74 -21.23
N ALA A 20 5.22 20.91 -21.43
CA ALA A 20 4.72 21.89 -22.39
C ALA A 20 4.63 21.31 -23.80
N LEU A 21 5.64 20.56 -24.24
CA LEU A 21 5.61 19.85 -25.52
C LEU A 21 4.50 18.78 -25.56
N PHE A 22 4.36 18.01 -24.49
CA PHE A 22 3.36 16.95 -24.40
C PHE A 22 1.92 17.50 -24.41
N VAL A 23 1.61 18.47 -23.55
CA VAL A 23 0.27 19.07 -23.46
C VAL A 23 -0.09 19.84 -24.73
N SER A 24 0.86 20.53 -25.35
CA SER A 24 0.66 21.21 -26.62
C SER A 24 0.70 20.30 -27.87
N GLN A 25 0.81 18.98 -27.65
CA GLN A 25 0.83 17.95 -28.70
C GLN A 25 1.94 18.15 -29.74
N GLN A 26 3.06 18.73 -29.32
CA GLN A 26 4.26 18.84 -30.15
C GLN A 26 5.07 17.54 -30.12
N PHE A 27 4.45 16.46 -30.58
CA PHE A 27 4.98 15.11 -30.39
C PHE A 27 6.29 14.86 -31.12
N ASP A 28 6.48 15.40 -32.30
CA ASP A 28 7.76 15.26 -33.04
C ASP A 28 8.93 15.91 -32.30
N ALA A 29 8.70 17.09 -31.70
CA ALA A 29 9.73 17.79 -30.92
C ALA A 29 10.02 17.05 -29.61
N LEU A 30 8.97 16.51 -28.96
CA LEU A 30 9.09 15.70 -27.76
C LEU A 30 9.87 14.41 -28.02
N ASP A 31 9.54 13.70 -29.10
CA ASP A 31 10.20 12.45 -29.50
C ASP A 31 11.69 12.69 -29.78
N ALA A 32 12.01 13.75 -30.55
CA ALA A 32 13.39 14.13 -30.83
C ALA A 32 14.19 14.48 -29.55
N LEU A 33 13.56 15.17 -28.59
CA LEU A 33 14.19 15.52 -27.31
C LEU A 33 14.46 14.26 -26.47
N LEU A 34 13.49 13.35 -26.36
CA LEU A 34 13.65 12.09 -25.62
C LEU A 34 14.69 11.20 -26.29
N GLU A 35 14.71 11.13 -27.62
CA GLU A 35 15.73 10.39 -28.38
C GLU A 35 17.12 10.97 -28.14
N GLN A 36 17.27 12.28 -28.16
CA GLN A 36 18.53 12.95 -27.82
C GLN A 36 19.03 12.58 -26.42
N GLN A 37 18.14 12.46 -25.45
CA GLN A 37 18.49 12.08 -24.07
C GLN A 37 18.77 10.56 -23.94
N SER A 38 18.11 9.73 -24.73
CA SER A 38 18.29 8.27 -24.71
C SER A 38 19.68 7.83 -25.14
N GLN A 39 20.30 8.52 -26.13
CA GLN A 39 21.57 8.12 -26.73
C GLN A 39 22.76 8.12 -25.74
N PRO A 40 23.02 9.20 -24.96
CA PRO A 40 24.04 9.16 -23.91
C PRO A 40 23.74 8.12 -22.83
N TRP A 41 22.45 7.95 -22.47
CA TRP A 41 22.01 6.95 -21.50
C TRP A 41 22.31 5.52 -22.00
N LEU A 42 22.00 5.19 -23.25
CA LEU A 42 22.29 3.89 -23.86
C LEU A 42 23.78 3.55 -23.92
N ASN A 43 24.62 4.57 -24.08
CA ASN A 43 26.07 4.42 -24.15
C ASN A 43 26.76 4.50 -22.78
N GLY A 44 26.02 4.65 -21.69
CA GLY A 44 26.55 4.76 -20.33
C GLY A 44 27.38 6.04 -20.09
N VAL A 45 27.22 7.07 -20.91
CA VAL A 45 27.98 8.33 -20.85
C VAL A 45 27.26 9.38 -20.00
N SER A 46 25.92 9.38 -19.96
CA SER A 46 25.16 10.32 -19.15
C SER A 46 25.00 9.83 -17.71
N ALA A 47 24.79 10.80 -16.81
CA ALA A 47 24.33 10.48 -15.49
C ALA A 47 23.06 9.62 -15.58
N ARG A 48 23.01 8.58 -14.76
CA ARG A 48 22.03 7.51 -14.73
C ARG A 48 20.57 7.95 -14.83
N TYR A 49 20.28 9.19 -14.43
CA TYR A 49 18.93 9.66 -14.17
C TYR A 49 18.32 10.54 -15.26
N ASP A 50 19.11 11.10 -16.17
CA ASP A 50 18.60 12.09 -17.12
C ASP A 50 17.46 11.58 -17.98
N TYR A 51 17.65 10.43 -18.63
CA TYR A 51 16.63 9.85 -19.50
C TYR A 51 15.53 9.16 -18.69
N GLU A 52 15.90 8.37 -17.70
CA GLU A 52 14.92 7.65 -16.84
C GLU A 52 13.99 8.65 -16.15
N TRP A 53 14.54 9.74 -15.64
CA TRP A 53 13.75 10.79 -15.02
C TRP A 53 12.90 11.59 -16.01
N SER A 54 13.39 11.84 -17.20
CA SER A 54 12.58 12.49 -18.24
C SER A 54 11.33 11.68 -18.56
N ILE A 55 11.44 10.35 -18.60
CA ILE A 55 10.29 9.46 -18.76
C ILE A 55 9.33 9.56 -17.53
N GLU A 56 9.86 9.52 -16.31
CA GLU A 56 9.03 9.61 -15.10
C GLU A 56 8.37 10.99 -14.94
N MET A 57 9.06 12.07 -15.33
CA MET A 57 8.55 13.45 -15.27
C MET A 57 7.42 13.76 -16.24
N MET A 58 7.17 12.88 -17.24
CA MET A 58 6.01 13.01 -18.14
C MET A 58 4.68 12.82 -17.41
N PHE A 59 4.70 12.09 -16.29
CA PHE A 59 3.53 11.82 -15.47
C PHE A 59 3.45 12.85 -14.34
N ASP A 60 2.53 13.79 -14.46
CA ASP A 60 2.27 14.78 -13.42
C ASP A 60 1.20 14.30 -12.47
N PRO A 61 1.44 14.35 -11.17
CA PRO A 61 0.40 14.09 -10.18
C PRO A 61 -0.78 15.10 -10.25
N LEU A 62 -0.54 16.30 -10.79
CA LEU A 62 -1.57 17.34 -10.92
C LEU A 62 -2.43 17.24 -12.20
N GLN A 63 -2.02 16.43 -13.18
CA GLN A 63 -2.81 16.21 -14.39
C GLN A 63 -3.70 14.98 -14.23
N SER A 64 -4.97 15.08 -14.64
CA SER A 64 -5.86 13.93 -14.56
C SER A 64 -5.34 12.75 -15.39
N ASP A 65 -5.48 11.55 -14.84
CA ASP A 65 -5.04 10.32 -15.54
C ASP A 65 -5.77 10.15 -16.89
N ALA A 66 -7.03 10.58 -16.97
CA ALA A 66 -7.80 10.51 -18.21
C ALA A 66 -7.24 11.43 -19.30
N GLU A 67 -6.83 12.65 -18.95
CA GLU A 67 -6.19 13.58 -19.90
C GLU A 67 -4.83 13.07 -20.35
N THR A 68 -4.02 12.58 -19.44
CA THR A 68 -2.71 11.97 -19.74
C THR A 68 -2.90 10.80 -20.71
N LEU A 69 -3.85 9.90 -20.46
CA LEU A 69 -4.12 8.76 -21.33
C LEU A 69 -4.56 9.22 -22.72
N ALA A 70 -5.48 10.18 -22.81
CA ALA A 70 -5.96 10.71 -24.09
C ALA A 70 -4.82 11.31 -24.92
N LEU A 71 -3.92 12.06 -24.30
CA LEU A 71 -2.72 12.61 -24.98
C LEU A 71 -1.77 11.51 -25.46
N LEU A 72 -1.51 10.49 -24.65
CA LEU A 72 -0.67 9.35 -25.04
C LEU A 72 -1.30 8.57 -26.21
N GLN A 73 -2.61 8.35 -26.19
CA GLN A 73 -3.32 7.68 -27.29
C GLN A 73 -3.29 8.53 -28.57
N SER A 74 -3.44 9.86 -28.46
CA SER A 74 -3.29 10.77 -29.59
C SER A 74 -1.89 10.71 -30.17
N TRP A 75 -0.85 10.71 -29.33
CA TRP A 75 0.53 10.60 -29.80
C TRP A 75 0.78 9.28 -30.53
N VAL A 76 0.35 8.15 -29.99
CA VAL A 76 0.47 6.84 -30.68
C VAL A 76 -0.28 6.83 -32.00
N ALA A 77 -1.46 7.47 -32.09
CA ALA A 77 -2.25 7.54 -33.31
C ALA A 77 -1.59 8.43 -34.40
N GLU A 78 -1.03 9.57 -34.01
CA GLU A 78 -0.35 10.51 -34.89
C GLU A 78 1.05 10.02 -35.32
N SER A 79 1.76 9.36 -34.42
CA SER A 79 3.13 8.89 -34.62
C SER A 79 3.28 7.40 -34.29
N PRO A 80 2.65 6.48 -35.04
CA PRO A 80 2.64 5.04 -34.72
C PRO A 80 4.01 4.38 -34.82
N ALA A 81 5.00 5.04 -35.44
CA ALA A 81 6.38 4.61 -35.49
C ALA A 81 7.28 5.20 -34.37
N SER A 82 6.71 6.01 -33.45
CA SER A 82 7.46 6.56 -32.33
C SER A 82 7.68 5.50 -31.24
N TYR A 83 8.95 5.25 -30.96
CA TYR A 83 9.35 4.41 -29.82
C TYR A 83 8.85 4.97 -28.50
N HIS A 84 9.01 6.28 -28.28
CA HIS A 84 8.68 6.94 -27.02
C HIS A 84 7.16 7.01 -26.77
N ALA A 85 6.35 7.17 -27.84
CA ALA A 85 4.91 7.15 -27.73
C ALA A 85 4.40 5.81 -27.13
N HIS A 86 4.86 4.69 -27.71
CA HIS A 86 4.51 3.36 -27.22
C HIS A 86 5.13 3.07 -25.83
N LEU A 87 6.37 3.50 -25.60
CA LEU A 87 7.05 3.37 -24.30
C LEU A 87 6.25 4.06 -23.20
N LEU A 88 5.88 5.33 -23.39
CA LEU A 88 5.15 6.10 -22.38
C LEU A 88 3.73 5.61 -22.19
N LEU A 89 3.05 5.13 -23.24
CA LEU A 89 1.77 4.44 -23.08
C LEU A 89 1.91 3.18 -22.21
N GLY A 90 2.99 2.42 -22.40
CA GLY A 90 3.33 1.28 -21.54
C GLY A 90 3.56 1.70 -20.08
N CYS A 91 4.31 2.80 -19.84
CA CYS A 91 4.53 3.35 -18.51
C CYS A 91 3.24 3.81 -17.83
N TYR A 92 2.30 4.38 -18.58
CA TYR A 92 0.97 4.72 -18.06
C TYR A 92 0.26 3.48 -17.50
N TRP A 93 0.20 2.40 -18.27
CA TRP A 93 -0.47 1.17 -17.84
C TRP A 93 0.26 0.44 -16.71
N GLU A 94 1.60 0.52 -16.65
CA GLU A 94 2.37 0.04 -15.49
C GLU A 94 1.98 0.78 -14.20
N ARG A 95 1.83 2.12 -14.27
CA ARG A 95 1.36 2.94 -13.15
C ARG A 95 -0.10 2.61 -12.79
N ALA A 96 -0.97 2.44 -13.79
CA ALA A 96 -2.35 2.03 -13.58
C ALA A 96 -2.43 0.66 -12.87
N ALA A 97 -1.62 -0.31 -13.29
CA ALA A 97 -1.54 -1.61 -12.63
C ALA A 97 -1.12 -1.49 -11.15
N SER A 98 -0.14 -0.64 -10.86
CA SER A 98 0.30 -0.38 -9.49
C SER A 98 -0.79 0.30 -8.63
N ARG A 99 -1.53 1.27 -9.18
CA ARG A 99 -2.66 1.92 -8.49
C ARG A 99 -3.79 0.94 -8.21
N ILE A 100 -4.16 0.10 -9.17
CA ILE A 100 -5.21 -0.92 -9.00
C ILE A 100 -4.80 -1.91 -7.90
N ARG A 101 -3.54 -2.37 -7.93
CA ARG A 101 -3.02 -3.33 -6.94
C ARG A 101 -2.94 -2.74 -5.54
N THR A 102 -2.70 -1.45 -5.41
CA THR A 102 -2.33 -0.75 -4.17
C THR A 102 -0.91 -1.08 -3.66
N GLN A 103 -0.50 -0.42 -2.56
CA GLN A 103 0.80 -0.67 -1.91
C GLN A 103 0.72 -1.72 -0.80
N ASP A 104 -0.47 -2.28 -0.56
CA ASP A 104 -0.69 -3.26 0.48
C ASP A 104 0.11 -4.54 0.25
N GLY A 105 0.39 -5.29 1.31
CA GLY A 105 0.98 -6.63 1.21
C GLY A 105 0.13 -7.53 0.33
N GLY A 106 0.76 -8.45 -0.40
CA GLY A 106 0.08 -9.28 -1.40
C GLY A 106 -1.10 -10.07 -0.84
N GLU A 107 -1.04 -10.46 0.43
CA GLU A 107 -2.10 -11.16 1.17
C GLU A 107 -3.34 -10.28 1.48
N PHE A 108 -3.21 -8.95 1.38
CA PHE A 108 -4.29 -8.00 1.62
C PHE A 108 -4.89 -7.44 0.33
N VAL A 109 -4.33 -7.79 -0.83
CA VAL A 109 -4.85 -7.38 -2.13
C VAL A 109 -5.95 -8.34 -2.56
N SER A 110 -7.16 -7.83 -2.78
CA SER A 110 -8.31 -8.63 -3.21
C SER A 110 -8.16 -9.19 -4.64
N ASP A 111 -8.85 -10.29 -4.94
CA ASP A 111 -8.77 -10.98 -6.22
C ASP A 111 -9.19 -10.08 -7.40
N ASP A 112 -10.16 -9.18 -7.21
CA ASP A 112 -10.59 -8.21 -8.23
C ASP A 112 -9.48 -7.19 -8.53
N ARG A 113 -8.72 -6.75 -7.52
CA ARG A 113 -7.56 -5.89 -7.70
C ARG A 113 -6.42 -6.62 -8.41
N TRP A 114 -6.13 -7.86 -8.05
CA TRP A 114 -5.16 -8.68 -8.77
C TRP A 114 -5.56 -8.89 -10.22
N THR A 115 -6.85 -9.15 -10.49
CA THR A 115 -7.39 -9.30 -11.84
C THR A 115 -7.25 -8.00 -12.64
N GLY A 116 -7.70 -6.87 -12.08
CA GLY A 116 -7.61 -5.58 -12.74
C GLY A 116 -6.17 -5.12 -12.98
N ALA A 117 -5.28 -5.33 -12.02
CA ALA A 117 -3.84 -5.04 -12.17
C ALA A 117 -3.20 -5.92 -13.25
N GLY A 118 -3.59 -7.20 -13.33
CA GLY A 118 -3.17 -8.11 -14.41
C GLY A 118 -3.61 -7.62 -15.80
N LEU A 119 -4.85 -7.16 -15.94
CA LEU A 119 -5.35 -6.60 -17.21
C LEU A 119 -4.62 -5.31 -17.58
N ALA A 120 -4.33 -4.41 -16.64
CA ALA A 120 -3.54 -3.21 -16.89
C ALA A 120 -2.08 -3.55 -17.24
N ARG A 121 -1.47 -4.55 -16.57
CA ARG A 121 -0.15 -5.10 -16.93
C ARG A 121 -0.14 -5.56 -18.39
N ASP A 122 -1.16 -6.27 -18.83
CA ASP A 122 -1.25 -6.80 -20.19
C ASP A 122 -1.27 -5.68 -21.23
N LEU A 123 -2.00 -4.58 -20.96
CA LEU A 123 -1.98 -3.36 -21.78
C LEU A 123 -0.58 -2.73 -21.82
N GLY A 124 0.09 -2.66 -20.67
CA GLY A 124 1.46 -2.12 -20.56
C GLY A 124 2.46 -2.96 -21.37
N ILE A 125 2.44 -4.28 -21.20
CA ILE A 125 3.32 -5.19 -21.94
C ILE A 125 3.02 -5.14 -23.45
N ALA A 126 1.76 -5.11 -23.86
CA ALA A 126 1.41 -4.99 -25.27
C ALA A 126 1.95 -3.69 -25.91
N ALA A 127 1.92 -2.58 -25.17
CA ALA A 127 2.50 -1.31 -25.61
C ALA A 127 4.03 -1.38 -25.70
N TYR A 128 4.70 -1.95 -24.71
CA TYR A 128 6.14 -2.14 -24.72
C TYR A 128 6.59 -3.07 -25.87
N LEU A 129 5.88 -4.16 -26.12
CA LEU A 129 6.19 -5.05 -27.26
C LEU A 129 6.09 -4.34 -28.60
N ARG A 130 5.14 -3.38 -28.75
CA ARG A 130 5.05 -2.54 -29.95
C ARG A 130 6.23 -1.57 -30.06
N ALA A 131 6.77 -1.10 -28.94
CA ALA A 131 7.95 -0.23 -28.93
C ALA A 131 9.23 -0.96 -29.36
N LEU A 132 9.39 -2.26 -29.01
CA LEU A 132 10.66 -2.97 -29.22
C LEU A 132 11.22 -2.89 -30.65
N PRO A 133 10.43 -3.15 -31.72
CA PRO A 133 10.96 -3.10 -33.11
C PRO A 133 11.23 -1.68 -33.61
N LEU A 134 10.80 -0.64 -32.90
CA LEU A 134 10.91 0.74 -33.31
C LEU A 134 12.25 1.40 -32.90
N HIS A 135 13.05 0.70 -32.11
CA HIS A 135 14.35 1.19 -31.64
C HIS A 135 15.42 0.10 -31.72
N LEU A 136 16.64 0.48 -32.16
CA LEU A 136 17.75 -0.50 -32.33
C LEU A 136 18.21 -1.13 -30.99
N LYS A 137 18.12 -0.39 -29.91
CA LYS A 137 18.49 -0.82 -28.55
C LYS A 137 17.37 -0.46 -27.57
N PRO A 138 16.25 -1.22 -27.54
CA PRO A 138 15.06 -0.88 -26.76
C PRO A 138 15.22 -1.26 -25.27
N ALA A 139 16.38 -0.96 -24.68
CA ALA A 139 16.78 -1.38 -23.34
C ALA A 139 15.78 -0.95 -22.26
N PHE A 140 15.19 0.26 -22.40
CA PHE A 140 14.27 0.76 -21.39
C PHE A 140 12.91 0.04 -21.45
N ALA A 141 12.37 -0.22 -22.64
CA ALA A 141 11.14 -1.01 -22.80
C ALA A 141 11.33 -2.46 -22.29
N LEU A 142 12.47 -3.09 -22.60
CA LEU A 142 12.82 -4.43 -22.08
C LEU A 142 12.90 -4.43 -20.54
N PHE A 143 13.53 -3.41 -19.96
CA PHE A 143 13.60 -3.25 -18.50
C PHE A 143 12.21 -3.09 -17.87
N ARG A 144 11.30 -2.35 -18.51
CA ARG A 144 9.93 -2.18 -18.00
C ARG A 144 9.13 -3.49 -18.10
N ILE A 145 9.28 -4.28 -19.16
CA ILE A 145 8.69 -5.63 -19.24
C ILE A 145 9.23 -6.51 -18.11
N PHE A 146 10.55 -6.49 -17.89
CA PHE A 146 11.17 -7.21 -16.77
C PHE A 146 10.52 -6.84 -15.43
N ARG A 147 10.38 -5.54 -15.14
CA ARG A 147 9.75 -5.07 -13.91
C ARG A 147 8.32 -5.58 -13.74
N LEU A 148 7.48 -5.42 -14.76
CA LEU A 148 6.10 -5.92 -14.73
C LEU A 148 6.04 -7.43 -14.50
N THR A 149 6.93 -8.19 -15.16
CA THR A 149 7.05 -9.64 -14.96
C THR A 149 7.44 -10.00 -13.52
N CYS A 150 8.34 -9.22 -12.90
CA CYS A 150 8.74 -9.45 -11.51
C CYS A 150 7.60 -9.18 -10.52
N TYR A 151 6.86 -8.08 -10.69
CA TYR A 151 5.86 -7.61 -9.72
C TYR A 151 4.47 -8.22 -9.88
N LEU A 152 4.05 -8.51 -11.10
CA LEU A 152 2.70 -8.98 -11.43
C LEU A 152 2.68 -10.34 -12.15
N GLY A 153 3.84 -10.96 -12.34
CA GLY A 153 3.99 -12.16 -13.13
C GLY A 153 3.92 -11.89 -14.65
N GLU A 154 4.47 -12.78 -15.44
CA GLU A 154 4.34 -12.72 -16.91
C GLU A 154 2.92 -13.12 -17.34
N PRO A 155 2.28 -12.41 -18.29
CA PRO A 155 0.99 -12.83 -18.83
C PRO A 155 1.06 -14.23 -19.44
N GLN A 156 0.05 -15.05 -19.23
CA GLN A 156 -0.01 -16.41 -19.80
C GLN A 156 0.07 -16.40 -21.32
N TRP A 157 -0.57 -15.42 -21.99
CA TRP A 157 -0.50 -15.28 -23.44
C TRP A 157 0.93 -14.97 -23.94
N LEU A 158 1.71 -14.21 -23.15
CA LEU A 158 3.09 -13.88 -23.50
C LEU A 158 4.01 -15.11 -23.33
N THR A 159 3.83 -15.85 -22.24
CA THR A 159 4.52 -17.13 -22.03
C THR A 159 4.20 -18.10 -23.17
N ALA A 160 2.92 -18.26 -23.52
CA ALA A 160 2.50 -19.16 -24.62
C ALA A 160 3.12 -18.76 -25.94
N LEU A 161 3.15 -17.46 -26.28
CA LEU A 161 3.83 -16.96 -27.50
C LEU A 161 5.34 -17.24 -27.48
N ALA A 162 5.98 -17.08 -26.33
CA ALA A 162 7.43 -17.31 -26.18
C ALA A 162 7.80 -18.80 -26.29
N GLU A 163 6.91 -19.69 -25.87
CA GLU A 163 7.08 -21.16 -25.91
C GLU A 163 6.51 -21.79 -27.17
N GLY A 164 5.84 -21.00 -28.02
CA GLY A 164 5.17 -21.54 -29.23
C GLY A 164 3.98 -22.46 -28.92
N THR A 165 3.35 -22.27 -27.74
CA THR A 165 2.17 -23.02 -27.30
C THR A 165 0.88 -22.30 -27.69
N GLU A 166 -0.28 -22.94 -27.50
CA GLU A 166 -1.58 -22.31 -27.75
C GLU A 166 -1.85 -21.14 -26.84
N VAL A 167 -2.16 -19.98 -27.41
CA VAL A 167 -2.44 -18.74 -26.67
C VAL A 167 -3.89 -18.74 -26.20
N GLN A 168 -4.10 -18.67 -24.92
CA GLN A 168 -5.43 -18.47 -24.33
C GLN A 168 -5.89 -17.03 -24.51
N ASP A 169 -7.06 -16.84 -25.08
CA ASP A 169 -7.73 -15.52 -25.14
C ASP A 169 -8.33 -15.11 -23.79
N TYR A 170 -8.82 -13.88 -23.70
CA TYR A 170 -9.44 -13.39 -22.46
C TYR A 170 -10.75 -14.09 -22.10
N ALA A 171 -11.47 -14.68 -23.05
CA ALA A 171 -12.66 -15.46 -22.76
C ALA A 171 -12.31 -16.78 -22.04
N GLN A 172 -11.19 -17.40 -22.45
CA GLN A 172 -10.65 -18.59 -21.78
C GLN A 172 -10.09 -18.25 -20.39
N GLN A 173 -9.37 -17.13 -20.26
CA GLN A 173 -8.87 -16.65 -18.97
C GLN A 173 -10.02 -16.31 -18.01
N GLN A 174 -11.07 -15.66 -18.52
CA GLN A 174 -12.28 -15.36 -17.74
C GLN A 174 -12.95 -16.62 -17.21
N ALA A 175 -12.96 -17.71 -17.95
CA ALA A 175 -13.55 -18.98 -17.51
C ALA A 175 -12.84 -19.58 -16.29
N GLY A 176 -11.58 -19.20 -16.04
CA GLY A 176 -10.79 -19.61 -14.86
C GLY A 176 -10.99 -18.74 -13.62
N VAL A 177 -11.73 -17.64 -13.71
CA VAL A 177 -11.94 -16.65 -12.64
C VAL A 177 -13.45 -16.56 -12.33
N ALA A 178 -13.80 -16.35 -11.06
CA ALA A 178 -15.20 -16.13 -10.69
C ALA A 178 -15.78 -14.92 -11.46
N PRO A 179 -16.98 -15.02 -12.06
CA PRO A 179 -17.53 -13.97 -12.93
C PRO A 179 -17.61 -12.59 -12.27
N ALA A 180 -17.95 -12.53 -10.98
CA ALA A 180 -18.01 -11.29 -10.24
C ALA A 180 -16.62 -10.65 -10.04
N VAL A 181 -15.60 -11.46 -9.74
CA VAL A 181 -14.20 -11.01 -9.61
C VAL A 181 -13.68 -10.48 -10.94
N TRP A 182 -13.96 -11.18 -12.05
CA TRP A 182 -13.59 -10.71 -13.39
C TRP A 182 -14.27 -9.38 -13.73
N ALA A 183 -15.59 -9.27 -13.52
CA ALA A 183 -16.33 -8.03 -13.78
C ALA A 183 -15.83 -6.86 -12.95
N ALA A 184 -15.54 -7.09 -11.67
CA ALA A 184 -14.97 -6.09 -10.78
C ALA A 184 -13.55 -5.68 -11.23
N GLY A 185 -12.70 -6.64 -11.62
CA GLY A 185 -11.37 -6.37 -12.18
C GLY A 185 -11.41 -5.52 -13.45
N VAL A 186 -12.33 -5.83 -14.37
CA VAL A 186 -12.57 -5.01 -15.57
C VAL A 186 -13.06 -3.61 -15.20
N GLN A 187 -13.91 -3.49 -14.18
CA GLN A 187 -14.35 -2.19 -13.69
C GLN A 187 -13.18 -1.35 -13.13
N ARG A 188 -12.27 -1.97 -12.35
CA ARG A 188 -11.03 -1.32 -11.89
C ARG A 188 -10.19 -0.80 -13.06
N LEU A 189 -10.06 -1.57 -14.14
CA LEU A 189 -9.36 -1.13 -15.33
C LEU A 189 -10.05 0.07 -15.99
N ARG A 190 -11.38 0.07 -16.06
CA ARG A 190 -12.16 1.19 -16.60
C ARG A 190 -12.00 2.49 -15.81
N GLU A 191 -11.91 2.40 -14.49
CA GLU A 191 -11.60 3.53 -13.60
C GLU A 191 -10.26 4.18 -13.91
N GLN A 192 -9.34 3.43 -14.54
CA GLN A 192 -8.06 3.95 -15.06
C GLN A 192 -8.12 4.33 -16.55
N GLY A 193 -9.30 4.44 -17.13
CA GLY A 193 -9.51 4.80 -18.54
C GLY A 193 -9.41 3.64 -19.54
N GLY A 194 -9.22 2.39 -19.07
CA GLY A 194 -9.19 1.20 -19.93
C GLY A 194 -10.59 0.85 -20.44
N SER A 195 -10.90 1.21 -21.70
CA SER A 195 -12.16 0.87 -22.33
C SER A 195 -12.18 -0.53 -22.95
N GLU A 196 -11.01 -1.05 -23.28
CA GLU A 196 -10.83 -2.32 -23.97
C GLU A 196 -9.69 -3.12 -23.32
N LEU A 197 -9.76 -4.45 -23.47
CA LEU A 197 -8.68 -5.34 -23.06
C LEU A 197 -7.52 -5.25 -24.06
N ALA A 198 -6.32 -5.65 -23.67
CA ALA A 198 -5.16 -5.66 -24.55
C ALA A 198 -5.41 -6.56 -25.77
N ALA A 199 -5.14 -6.05 -26.96
CA ALA A 199 -5.09 -6.91 -28.13
C ALA A 199 -3.86 -7.82 -28.03
N ILE A 200 -4.09 -9.12 -27.84
CA ILE A 200 -3.03 -10.12 -27.78
C ILE A 200 -2.38 -10.21 -29.16
N PRO A 201 -1.05 -10.00 -29.26
CA PRO A 201 -0.38 -10.11 -30.59
C PRO A 201 -0.39 -11.55 -31.08
N ALA A 202 -0.47 -11.72 -32.42
CA ALA A 202 -0.45 -13.05 -33.04
C ALA A 202 0.94 -13.72 -32.97
N ALA A 203 2.00 -12.92 -32.79
CA ALA A 203 3.38 -13.39 -32.65
C ALA A 203 4.22 -12.38 -31.91
N LEU A 204 5.32 -12.82 -31.33
CA LEU A 204 6.31 -11.92 -30.74
C LEU A 204 7.02 -11.08 -31.81
N PRO A 205 7.48 -9.87 -31.47
CA PRO A 205 8.32 -9.06 -32.34
C PRO A 205 9.56 -9.84 -32.82
N HIS A 206 9.90 -9.73 -34.13
CA HIS A 206 11.04 -10.43 -34.69
C HIS A 206 12.40 -10.08 -34.07
N CYS A 207 12.49 -8.99 -33.36
CA CYS A 207 13.70 -8.59 -32.63
C CYS A 207 13.92 -9.39 -31.32
N LEU A 208 12.93 -10.17 -30.87
CA LEU A 208 13.07 -11.05 -29.73
C LEU A 208 13.55 -12.44 -30.17
N PRO A 209 14.66 -12.94 -29.62
CA PRO A 209 15.08 -14.31 -29.86
C PRO A 209 14.11 -15.29 -29.18
N PRO A 210 13.96 -16.51 -29.68
CA PRO A 210 13.20 -17.56 -29.01
C PRO A 210 13.81 -17.85 -27.62
N ARG A 211 13.01 -18.34 -26.71
CA ARG A 211 13.50 -18.90 -25.43
C ARG A 211 14.11 -20.27 -25.73
N ASP A 212 15.43 -20.36 -25.52
CA ASP A 212 16.20 -21.57 -25.91
C ASP A 212 16.01 -22.74 -24.94
N ASP A 213 15.43 -22.55 -23.76
CA ASP A 213 15.23 -23.57 -22.74
C ASP A 213 13.93 -23.38 -21.97
N VAL A 214 13.10 -24.41 -21.87
CA VAL A 214 11.87 -24.46 -21.08
C VAL A 214 12.14 -24.22 -19.57
N GLN A 215 13.37 -24.43 -19.13
CA GLN A 215 13.80 -24.16 -17.76
C GLN A 215 14.26 -22.71 -17.52
N GLN A 216 14.33 -21.88 -18.57
CA GLN A 216 14.72 -20.49 -18.42
C GLN A 216 13.55 -19.69 -17.87
N ASP A 217 13.67 -19.26 -16.58
CA ASP A 217 12.71 -18.37 -15.95
C ASP A 217 12.49 -17.12 -16.83
N SER A 218 11.24 -16.75 -17.06
CA SER A 218 10.85 -15.58 -17.86
C SER A 218 11.60 -14.30 -17.43
N LYS A 219 11.86 -14.14 -16.14
CA LYS A 219 12.59 -13.01 -15.58
C LYS A 219 14.05 -12.99 -16.02
N HIS A 220 14.72 -14.15 -16.06
CA HIS A 220 16.07 -14.27 -16.59
C HIS A 220 16.14 -13.92 -18.08
N TYR A 221 15.14 -14.34 -18.86
CA TYR A 221 15.05 -13.99 -20.28
C TYR A 221 15.02 -12.46 -20.48
N TRP A 222 14.15 -11.74 -19.77
CA TRP A 222 14.06 -10.29 -19.88
C TRP A 222 15.28 -9.57 -19.31
N LEU A 223 15.89 -10.10 -18.24
CA LEU A 223 17.16 -9.62 -17.70
C LEU A 223 18.27 -9.68 -18.76
N GLN A 224 18.45 -10.83 -19.39
CA GLN A 224 19.50 -11.04 -20.40
C GLN A 224 19.30 -10.15 -21.63
N LEU A 225 18.08 -10.04 -22.14
CA LEU A 225 17.76 -9.15 -23.26
C LEU A 225 18.04 -7.69 -22.95
N THR A 226 17.68 -7.26 -21.77
CA THR A 226 17.95 -5.88 -21.35
C THR A 226 19.45 -5.61 -21.28
N LEU A 227 20.22 -6.51 -20.68
CA LEU A 227 21.67 -6.39 -20.58
C LEU A 227 22.38 -6.54 -21.94
N ALA A 228 21.82 -7.30 -22.88
CA ALA A 228 22.31 -7.36 -24.25
C ALA A 228 22.08 -6.03 -24.97
N ALA A 229 20.96 -5.36 -24.77
CA ALA A 229 20.69 -4.04 -25.33
C ALA A 229 21.49 -2.92 -24.68
N ARG A 230 21.69 -2.98 -23.36
CA ARG A 230 22.51 -2.04 -22.57
C ARG A 230 23.29 -2.79 -21.48
N PRO A 231 24.56 -3.14 -21.74
CA PRO A 231 25.40 -3.77 -20.73
C PRO A 231 25.55 -2.90 -19.47
N ASN A 232 25.69 -3.55 -18.33
CA ASN A 232 25.90 -2.91 -17.02
C ASN A 232 24.78 -1.92 -16.62
N LEU A 233 23.56 -2.11 -17.09
CA LEU A 233 22.42 -1.30 -16.65
C LEU A 233 22.14 -1.57 -15.17
N TYR A 234 22.60 -0.66 -14.31
CA TYR A 234 22.44 -0.79 -12.86
C TYR A 234 20.96 -0.94 -12.45
N ALA A 235 20.04 -0.24 -13.13
CA ALA A 235 18.62 -0.27 -12.78
C ALA A 235 18.02 -1.69 -12.81
N ILE A 236 18.34 -2.51 -13.84
CA ILE A 236 17.86 -3.88 -13.89
C ILE A 236 18.59 -4.80 -12.91
N LEU A 237 19.89 -4.59 -12.71
CA LEU A 237 20.67 -5.38 -11.76
C LEU A 237 20.21 -5.12 -10.33
N SER A 238 19.90 -3.87 -9.98
CA SER A 238 19.32 -3.51 -8.68
C SER A 238 17.92 -4.09 -8.50
N ALA A 239 17.07 -4.05 -9.53
CA ALA A 239 15.74 -4.66 -9.50
C ALA A 239 15.81 -6.18 -9.32
N TRP A 240 16.79 -6.84 -9.96
CA TRP A 240 17.01 -8.26 -9.75
C TRP A 240 17.43 -8.61 -8.31
N VAL A 241 18.32 -7.80 -7.70
CA VAL A 241 18.71 -7.98 -6.29
C VAL A 241 17.49 -7.83 -5.37
N HIS A 242 16.61 -6.85 -5.61
CA HIS A 242 15.35 -6.75 -4.86
C HIS A 242 14.47 -7.99 -5.03
N PHE A 243 14.39 -8.51 -6.25
CA PHE A 243 13.59 -9.70 -6.53
C PHE A 243 14.10 -10.96 -5.78
N LEU A 244 15.39 -11.01 -5.44
CA LEU A 244 16.01 -12.07 -4.64
C LEU A 244 15.79 -11.93 -3.12
N TYR A 245 14.95 -11.02 -2.67
CA TYR A 245 14.61 -10.90 -1.24
C TYR A 245 14.00 -12.18 -0.69
N PRO A 246 14.37 -12.61 0.52
CA PRO A 246 13.83 -13.83 1.15
C PRO A 246 12.29 -13.88 1.17
N ARG A 247 11.63 -12.73 1.41
CA ARG A 247 10.17 -12.61 1.42
C ARG A 247 9.50 -12.87 0.07
N TRP A 248 10.28 -12.90 -1.02
CA TRP A 248 9.80 -13.21 -2.38
C TRP A 248 10.35 -14.54 -2.91
N GLY A 249 10.86 -15.39 -2.00
CA GLY A 249 11.34 -16.73 -2.31
C GLY A 249 12.82 -16.82 -2.67
N GLY A 250 13.57 -15.72 -2.60
CA GLY A 250 15.03 -15.71 -2.74
C GLY A 250 15.76 -15.91 -1.41
N SER A 251 17.04 -15.51 -1.37
CA SER A 251 17.85 -15.54 -0.15
C SER A 251 19.01 -14.55 -0.22
N HIS A 252 19.50 -14.10 0.93
CA HIS A 252 20.69 -13.24 1.01
C HIS A 252 21.94 -13.91 0.39
N GLN A 253 22.02 -15.23 0.44
CA GLN A 253 23.10 -15.97 -0.22
C GLN A 253 23.00 -15.84 -1.76
N GLN A 254 21.79 -15.94 -2.33
CA GLN A 254 21.57 -15.73 -3.75
C GLN A 254 21.86 -14.28 -4.16
N MET A 255 21.48 -13.30 -3.32
CA MET A 255 21.82 -11.89 -3.55
C MET A 255 23.34 -11.68 -3.61
N SER A 256 24.09 -12.20 -2.63
CA SER A 256 25.57 -12.12 -2.61
C SER A 256 26.17 -12.80 -3.84
N ALA A 257 25.73 -14.03 -4.16
CA ALA A 257 26.22 -14.75 -5.33
C ALA A 257 25.95 -14.01 -6.64
N PHE A 258 24.79 -13.33 -6.75
CA PHE A 258 24.47 -12.51 -7.92
C PHE A 258 25.35 -11.26 -7.99
N ILE A 259 25.55 -10.53 -6.90
CA ILE A 259 26.41 -9.33 -6.85
C ILE A 259 27.85 -9.66 -7.26
N ASP A 260 28.34 -10.84 -6.88
CA ASP A 260 29.69 -11.31 -7.21
C ASP A 260 29.78 -12.03 -8.57
N SER A 261 28.68 -12.17 -9.31
CA SER A 261 28.61 -12.85 -10.59
C SER A 261 29.22 -12.04 -11.75
N ASP A 262 29.41 -12.72 -12.87
CA ASP A 262 29.88 -12.10 -14.12
C ASP A 262 28.93 -11.02 -14.65
N LEU A 263 27.64 -11.08 -14.34
CA LEU A 263 26.65 -10.08 -14.76
C LEU A 263 26.91 -8.70 -14.10
N CYS A 264 27.48 -8.69 -12.91
CA CYS A 264 27.81 -7.48 -12.16
C CYS A 264 29.28 -7.05 -12.29
N ARG A 265 30.12 -7.84 -13.04
CA ARG A 265 31.58 -7.58 -13.16
C ARG A 265 31.87 -6.21 -13.79
N GLY A 266 31.04 -5.75 -14.72
CA GLY A 266 31.24 -4.48 -15.41
C GLY A 266 30.79 -3.24 -14.62
N LEU A 267 30.17 -3.42 -13.48
CA LEU A 267 29.79 -2.33 -12.58
C LEU A 267 31.00 -1.73 -11.88
N SER A 268 30.98 -0.41 -11.65
CA SER A 268 31.92 0.23 -10.75
C SER A 268 31.84 -0.33 -9.32
N GLU A 269 32.86 -0.08 -8.51
CA GLU A 269 32.85 -0.46 -7.10
C GLU A 269 31.67 0.19 -6.37
N GLN A 270 31.39 1.47 -6.63
CA GLN A 270 30.26 2.19 -6.01
C GLN A 270 28.90 1.57 -6.38
N GLU A 271 28.72 1.18 -7.65
CA GLU A 271 27.49 0.50 -8.07
C GLU A 271 27.32 -0.87 -7.41
N ARG A 272 28.38 -1.68 -7.33
CA ARG A 272 28.32 -2.95 -6.60
C ARG A 272 28.03 -2.75 -5.12
N ASN A 273 28.63 -1.72 -4.50
CA ASN A 273 28.32 -1.38 -3.12
C ASN A 273 26.86 -0.90 -2.97
N GLY A 274 26.30 -0.23 -3.98
CA GLY A 274 24.87 0.06 -4.04
C GLY A 274 23.99 -1.19 -4.05
N LEU A 275 24.40 -2.26 -4.73
CA LEU A 275 23.69 -3.55 -4.65
C LEU A 275 23.82 -4.20 -3.26
N ARG A 276 24.98 -4.12 -2.62
CA ARG A 276 25.18 -4.60 -1.23
C ARG A 276 24.35 -3.78 -0.24
N MET A 277 24.18 -2.50 -0.48
CA MET A 277 23.29 -1.64 0.30
C MET A 277 21.84 -2.15 0.25
N ILE A 278 21.33 -2.53 -0.93
CA ILE A 278 19.99 -3.12 -1.08
C ILE A 278 19.85 -4.40 -0.24
N GLN A 279 20.87 -5.26 -0.26
CA GLN A 279 20.88 -6.48 0.55
C GLN A 279 20.85 -6.18 2.06
N ALA A 280 21.64 -5.21 2.50
CA ALA A 280 21.70 -4.82 3.90
C ALA A 280 20.38 -4.17 4.37
N TRP A 281 19.72 -3.39 3.51
CA TRP A 281 18.42 -2.82 3.83
C TRP A 281 17.33 -3.88 4.01
N ASP A 282 17.36 -4.97 3.26
CA ASP A 282 16.43 -6.08 3.51
C ASP A 282 16.67 -6.72 4.88
N TYR A 283 17.94 -6.87 5.29
CA TYR A 283 18.28 -7.31 6.64
C TYR A 283 17.73 -6.36 7.72
N ILE A 284 18.00 -5.07 7.59
CA ILE A 284 17.55 -4.04 8.55
C ILE A 284 16.03 -3.97 8.56
N GLY A 285 15.40 -3.88 7.39
CA GLY A 285 13.95 -3.74 7.26
C GLY A 285 13.18 -4.96 7.75
N TYR A 286 13.65 -6.16 7.46
CA TYR A 286 13.03 -7.38 7.96
C TYR A 286 13.05 -7.46 9.48
N VAL A 287 14.11 -6.98 10.07
CA VAL A 287 14.36 -7.02 11.50
C VAL A 287 13.67 -5.83 12.20
N ALA A 288 13.63 -4.64 11.60
CA ALA A 288 12.92 -3.47 12.14
C ALA A 288 11.39 -3.62 12.14
N LEU A 289 10.82 -4.47 11.27
CA LEU A 289 9.39 -4.79 11.28
C LEU A 289 8.97 -5.76 12.39
N MET A 290 9.91 -6.35 13.12
CA MET A 290 9.62 -7.16 14.30
C MET A 290 9.34 -6.23 15.50
N PRO A 291 8.14 -6.24 16.11
CA PRO A 291 7.82 -5.37 17.24
C PRO A 291 8.51 -5.85 18.51
N ARG A 292 9.73 -5.43 18.74
CA ARG A 292 10.46 -5.63 20.00
C ARG A 292 11.32 -4.41 20.29
N ALA A 293 10.70 -3.41 20.89
CA ALA A 293 11.38 -2.24 21.43
C ALA A 293 12.37 -2.58 22.59
N ASP A 294 12.38 -3.83 23.06
CA ASP A 294 13.12 -4.23 24.27
C ASP A 294 14.34 -5.13 23.96
N ASP A 295 14.73 -5.30 22.70
CA ASP A 295 15.84 -6.18 22.34
C ASP A 295 17.09 -5.39 21.98
N ASP A 296 17.90 -5.07 23.03
CA ASP A 296 19.19 -4.38 22.88
C ASP A 296 20.14 -5.08 21.89
N GLU A 297 20.06 -6.42 21.78
CA GLU A 297 20.87 -7.18 20.86
C GLU A 297 20.49 -6.92 19.40
N HIS A 298 19.20 -6.78 19.17
CA HIS A 298 18.64 -6.45 17.86
C HIS A 298 19.01 -5.03 17.42
N ILE A 299 18.86 -4.04 18.31
CA ILE A 299 19.26 -2.66 18.07
C ILE A 299 20.76 -2.62 17.74
N ALA A 300 21.59 -3.29 18.53
CA ALA A 300 23.01 -3.37 18.30
C ALA A 300 23.37 -4.05 16.97
N PHE A 301 22.60 -5.05 16.53
CA PHE A 301 22.75 -5.66 15.21
C PHE A 301 22.48 -4.65 14.10
N CYS A 302 21.35 -3.93 14.13
CA CYS A 302 21.01 -2.92 13.11
C CYS A 302 22.06 -1.79 13.06
N LEU A 303 22.51 -1.30 14.21
CA LEU A 303 23.57 -0.29 14.28
C LEU A 303 24.84 -0.77 13.58
N ARG A 304 25.27 -2.01 13.82
CA ARG A 304 26.42 -2.59 13.12
C ARG A 304 26.22 -2.68 11.60
N GLN A 305 25.00 -2.94 11.13
CA GLN A 305 24.69 -2.94 9.68
C GLN A 305 24.82 -1.53 9.11
N TYR A 306 24.30 -0.50 9.79
CA TYR A 306 24.47 0.89 9.37
C TYR A 306 25.93 1.32 9.37
N ASP A 307 26.71 0.99 10.40
CA ASP A 307 28.13 1.29 10.45
C ASP A 307 28.88 0.64 9.26
N ALA A 308 28.57 -0.61 8.95
CA ALA A 308 29.13 -1.31 7.80
C ALA A 308 28.75 -0.65 6.46
N LEU A 309 27.48 -0.20 6.30
CA LEU A 309 27.03 0.49 5.11
C LEU A 309 27.71 1.86 4.93
N LEU A 310 27.81 2.62 6.00
CA LEU A 310 28.47 3.96 5.98
C LEU A 310 29.97 3.86 5.69
N ALA A 311 30.61 2.71 5.97
CA ALA A 311 32.00 2.43 5.64
C ALA A 311 32.21 2.05 4.16
N LEU A 312 31.15 1.74 3.38
CA LEU A 312 31.28 1.41 1.97
C LEU A 312 31.62 2.65 1.13
N ASN A 313 32.37 2.43 0.05
CA ASN A 313 32.54 3.45 -0.98
C ASN A 313 31.24 3.58 -1.80
N LEU A 314 30.32 4.42 -1.34
CA LEU A 314 29.02 4.71 -1.95
C LEU A 314 29.08 6.00 -2.78
N THR A 315 28.15 6.15 -3.74
CA THR A 315 27.92 7.45 -4.36
C THR A 315 27.36 8.42 -3.32
N PRO A 316 27.55 9.75 -3.47
CA PRO A 316 26.98 10.73 -2.55
C PRO A 316 25.49 10.50 -2.27
N ARG A 317 24.71 10.23 -3.32
CA ARG A 317 23.28 9.95 -3.20
C ARG A 317 22.97 8.69 -2.38
N GLN A 318 23.69 7.60 -2.61
CA GLN A 318 23.53 6.36 -1.84
C GLN A 318 23.93 6.57 -0.38
N HIS A 319 25.04 7.29 -0.15
CA HIS A 319 25.50 7.62 1.20
C HIS A 319 24.44 8.46 1.95
N ALA A 320 23.90 9.50 1.31
CA ALA A 320 22.83 10.31 1.90
C ALA A 320 21.56 9.49 2.16
N ALA A 321 21.20 8.54 1.28
CA ALA A 321 20.08 7.64 1.50
C ALA A 321 20.30 6.74 2.72
N VAL A 322 21.51 6.21 2.93
CA VAL A 322 21.85 5.44 4.13
C VAL A 322 21.75 6.31 5.39
N LEU A 323 22.24 7.54 5.35
CA LEU A 323 22.18 8.47 6.48
C LEU A 323 20.72 8.83 6.84
N ARG A 324 19.85 9.07 5.86
CA ARG A 324 18.43 9.32 6.10
C ARG A 324 17.73 8.11 6.72
N SER A 325 17.98 6.91 6.18
CA SER A 325 17.45 5.66 6.75
C SER A 325 17.96 5.43 8.17
N TYR A 326 19.23 5.72 8.42
CA TYR A 326 19.82 5.63 9.76
C TYR A 326 19.17 6.60 10.75
N ALA A 327 18.92 7.84 10.33
CA ALA A 327 18.22 8.83 11.15
C ALA A 327 16.80 8.36 11.50
N SER A 328 16.04 7.84 10.54
CA SER A 328 14.70 7.28 10.78
C SER A 328 14.74 6.10 11.74
N PHE A 329 15.74 5.22 11.61
CA PHE A 329 15.95 4.11 12.54
C PHE A 329 16.21 4.60 13.96
N LEU A 330 17.14 5.55 14.15
CA LEU A 330 17.44 6.13 15.46
C LEU A 330 16.22 6.79 16.08
N CYS A 331 15.46 7.56 15.31
CA CYS A 331 14.23 8.20 15.76
C CYS A 331 13.20 7.16 16.24
N HIS A 332 13.03 6.06 15.50
CA HIS A 332 12.10 4.99 15.88
C HIS A 332 12.48 4.36 17.23
N TYR A 333 13.74 4.09 17.47
CA TYR A 333 14.23 3.48 18.72
C TYR A 333 14.39 4.47 19.88
N ALA A 334 14.52 5.75 19.58
CA ALA A 334 14.57 6.78 20.61
C ALA A 334 13.20 7.01 21.29
N ARG A 335 12.12 6.57 20.64
CA ARG A 335 10.76 6.72 21.15
C ARG A 335 10.43 5.57 22.11
N THR A 336 10.06 5.91 23.34
CA THR A 336 9.49 4.96 24.31
C THR A 336 8.09 5.41 24.70
N GLU A 337 7.18 4.45 24.86
CA GLU A 337 5.80 4.71 25.27
C GLU A 337 5.49 3.86 26.49
N GLN A 338 5.25 4.52 27.62
CA GLN A 338 4.87 3.88 28.89
C GLN A 338 3.60 4.52 29.40
N GLU A 339 2.58 3.70 29.66
CA GLU A 339 1.30 4.15 30.24
C GLU A 339 0.60 5.29 29.45
N GLY A 340 0.86 5.38 28.13
CA GLY A 340 0.33 6.45 27.27
C GLY A 340 1.18 7.71 27.20
N GLU A 341 2.25 7.80 28.00
CA GLU A 341 3.24 8.87 27.87
C GLU A 341 4.34 8.49 26.88
N VAL A 342 4.60 9.40 25.94
CA VAL A 342 5.70 9.27 24.97
C VAL A 342 6.90 10.03 25.49
N SER A 343 8.03 9.35 25.61
CA SER A 343 9.31 9.96 25.95
C SER A 343 10.35 9.68 24.88
N TRP A 344 11.38 10.52 24.80
CA TRP A 344 12.40 10.48 23.78
C TRP A 344 13.80 10.37 24.38
N ASN A 345 14.61 9.45 23.89
CA ASN A 345 16.04 9.40 24.19
C ASN A 345 16.74 10.53 23.44
N LEU A 346 16.98 11.67 24.12
CA LEU A 346 17.55 12.87 23.49
C LEU A 346 18.92 12.65 22.84
N PRO A 347 19.89 11.92 23.41
CA PRO A 347 21.12 11.54 22.72
C PRO A 347 20.91 10.88 21.35
N GLU A 348 19.98 9.93 21.25
CA GLU A 348 19.69 9.25 19.98
C GLU A 348 18.95 10.17 19.00
N MET A 349 18.06 11.04 19.49
CA MET A 349 17.42 12.05 18.65
C MET A 349 18.41 13.09 18.13
N GLN A 350 19.40 13.49 18.92
CA GLN A 350 20.49 14.34 18.43
C GLN A 350 21.32 13.65 17.35
N ARG A 351 21.65 12.36 17.51
CA ARG A 351 22.34 11.58 16.48
C ARG A 351 21.52 11.47 15.21
N ALA A 352 20.20 11.28 15.32
CA ALA A 352 19.30 11.28 14.16
C ALA A 352 19.33 12.61 13.42
N TYR A 353 19.23 13.73 14.13
CA TYR A 353 19.36 15.06 13.56
C TYR A 353 20.72 15.27 12.86
N ASP A 354 21.82 14.91 13.52
CA ASP A 354 23.18 15.06 12.97
C ASP A 354 23.35 14.22 11.69
N ALA A 355 22.74 13.03 11.63
CA ALA A 355 22.73 12.19 10.42
C ALA A 355 21.92 12.84 9.29
N LEU A 356 20.79 13.49 9.57
CA LEU A 356 20.04 14.26 8.57
C LEU A 356 20.82 15.46 8.04
N VAL A 357 21.52 16.20 8.92
CA VAL A 357 22.39 17.30 8.53
C VAL A 357 23.51 16.81 7.61
N LEU A 358 24.16 15.71 7.97
CA LEU A 358 25.22 15.12 7.15
C LEU A 358 24.67 14.62 5.80
N ALA A 359 23.49 13.99 5.81
CA ALA A 359 22.82 13.56 4.57
C ALA A 359 22.56 14.74 3.64
N TRP A 360 22.08 15.87 4.17
CA TRP A 360 21.85 17.10 3.41
C TRP A 360 23.13 17.68 2.83
N GLN A 361 24.22 17.67 3.59
CA GLN A 361 25.53 18.15 3.12
C GLN A 361 26.14 17.28 2.02
N VAL A 362 25.84 15.98 2.03
CA VAL A 362 26.36 15.02 1.05
C VAL A 362 25.56 15.04 -0.24
N ASP A 363 24.23 15.05 -0.15
CA ASP A 363 23.33 15.05 -1.30
C ASP A 363 21.96 15.63 -0.93
N HIS A 364 21.57 16.72 -1.59
CA HIS A 364 20.27 17.31 -1.39
C HIS A 364 19.16 16.41 -1.96
N PRO A 365 18.01 16.26 -1.29
CA PRO A 365 16.91 15.49 -1.84
C PRO A 365 16.46 16.11 -3.18
N VAL A 366 16.38 15.29 -4.22
CA VAL A 366 16.00 15.72 -5.56
C VAL A 366 14.54 15.36 -5.85
N ALA A 367 14.02 14.30 -5.20
CA ALA A 367 12.61 13.94 -5.24
C ALA A 367 11.83 14.77 -4.23
N ASP A 368 10.51 14.73 -4.34
CA ASP A 368 9.59 15.39 -3.41
C ASP A 368 10.07 15.24 -1.96
N PRO A 369 10.46 16.35 -1.30
CA PRO A 369 10.97 16.27 0.07
C PRO A 369 9.92 15.89 1.10
N GLY A 370 8.64 16.04 0.78
CA GLY A 370 7.53 15.74 1.69
C GLY A 370 7.14 14.26 1.73
N SER A 371 7.49 13.49 0.71
CA SER A 371 7.23 12.04 0.64
C SER A 371 8.31 11.20 1.32
N ASP A 372 9.36 11.81 1.86
CA ASP A 372 10.50 11.11 2.48
C ASP A 372 10.28 10.97 4.00
N ASP A 373 10.42 9.76 4.53
CA ASP A 373 10.42 9.47 5.97
C ASP A 373 11.42 10.35 6.74
N ALA A 374 12.45 10.83 6.07
CA ALA A 374 13.44 11.75 6.63
C ALA A 374 12.86 13.11 7.04
N PHE A 375 11.86 13.64 6.33
CA PHE A 375 11.19 14.87 6.75
C PHE A 375 10.38 14.65 8.03
N SER A 376 9.64 13.54 8.12
CA SER A 376 8.93 13.15 9.34
C SER A 376 9.90 12.97 10.52
N THR A 377 11.07 12.39 10.26
CA THR A 377 12.15 12.25 11.26
C THR A 377 12.68 13.61 11.70
N LEU A 378 12.88 14.55 10.78
CA LEU A 378 13.32 15.92 11.12
C LEU A 378 12.30 16.61 12.03
N ILE A 379 11.02 16.53 11.70
CA ILE A 379 9.96 17.09 12.54
C ILE A 379 9.94 16.41 13.91
N ALA A 380 10.11 15.10 13.99
CA ALA A 380 10.19 14.40 15.28
C ALA A 380 11.37 14.88 16.12
N CYS A 381 12.53 15.13 15.53
CA CYS A 381 13.68 15.69 16.23
C CYS A 381 13.41 17.09 16.77
N LEU A 382 12.85 17.97 15.95
CA LEU A 382 12.71 19.39 16.29
C LEU A 382 11.48 19.65 17.18
N ASP A 383 10.33 19.10 16.83
CA ASP A 383 9.05 19.41 17.46
C ASP A 383 8.77 18.51 18.67
N PHE A 384 8.94 17.21 18.54
CA PHE A 384 8.61 16.27 19.60
C PHE A 384 9.74 16.09 20.63
N ALA A 385 10.99 15.99 20.16
CA ALA A 385 12.14 15.83 21.04
C ALA A 385 12.79 17.17 21.48
N GLY A 386 12.43 18.30 20.84
CA GLY A 386 12.94 19.62 21.17
C GLY A 386 14.42 19.83 20.82
N ILE A 387 14.95 19.09 19.84
CA ILE A 387 16.32 19.29 19.35
C ILE A 387 16.41 20.65 18.64
N GLU A 388 17.44 21.43 18.95
CA GLU A 388 17.67 22.74 18.34
C GLU A 388 18.16 22.59 16.89
N ASP A 389 17.50 23.25 15.93
CA ASP A 389 17.92 23.27 14.50
C ASP A 389 19.13 24.22 14.28
N ARG A 390 20.31 23.81 14.77
CA ARG A 390 21.54 24.61 14.70
C ARG A 390 22.07 24.80 13.29
N PHE A 391 21.75 23.88 12.40
CA PHE A 391 22.17 23.95 11.00
C PHE A 391 21.19 24.73 10.14
N GLY A 392 19.96 24.93 10.59
CA GLY A 392 18.87 25.51 9.79
C GLY A 392 18.38 24.53 8.71
N LEU A 393 18.32 23.23 9.05
CA LEU A 393 17.94 22.18 8.10
C LEU A 393 16.46 22.30 7.71
N LEU A 394 15.60 22.67 8.63
CA LEU A 394 14.16 22.82 8.39
C LEU A 394 13.86 23.92 7.34
N PRO A 395 14.40 25.16 7.45
CA PRO A 395 14.22 26.15 6.40
C PRO A 395 14.69 25.69 5.02
N LEU A 396 15.85 25.04 4.96
CA LEU A 396 16.39 24.51 3.70
C LEU A 396 15.45 23.45 3.09
N TRP A 397 14.90 22.60 3.92
CA TRP A 397 13.96 21.57 3.48
C TRP A 397 12.65 22.18 2.97
N LEU A 398 12.10 23.16 3.71
CA LEU A 398 10.87 23.85 3.34
C LEU A 398 11.05 24.65 2.02
N GLU A 399 12.17 25.33 1.87
CA GLU A 399 12.50 26.01 0.61
C GLU A 399 12.55 25.02 -0.57
N ARG A 400 13.12 23.85 -0.34
CA ARG A 400 13.20 22.79 -1.34
C ARG A 400 11.83 22.25 -1.72
N SER A 401 10.97 21.98 -0.74
CA SER A 401 9.59 21.54 -0.96
C SER A 401 8.78 22.56 -1.74
N GLN A 402 8.93 23.84 -1.39
CA GLN A 402 8.26 24.93 -2.11
C GLN A 402 8.72 25.04 -3.58
N GLN A 403 10.01 24.87 -3.84
CA GLN A 403 10.56 24.85 -5.20
C GLN A 403 10.06 23.66 -6.03
N TRP A 404 9.78 22.52 -5.38
CA TRP A 404 9.24 21.34 -6.04
C TRP A 404 7.79 21.54 -6.49
N GLY A 405 7.03 22.41 -5.80
CA GLY A 405 5.64 22.77 -6.13
C GLY A 405 4.65 21.65 -5.83
N ASP A 406 4.88 20.88 -4.78
CA ASP A 406 3.92 19.89 -4.33
C ASP A 406 2.83 20.55 -3.49
N SER A 407 1.61 20.65 -4.05
CA SER A 407 0.47 21.28 -3.40
C SER A 407 0.00 20.57 -2.13
N GLN A 408 0.25 19.27 -1.99
CA GLN A 408 -0.14 18.49 -0.80
C GLN A 408 0.54 19.00 0.47
N TYR A 409 1.74 19.54 0.35
CA TYR A 409 2.54 20.01 1.47
C TYR A 409 2.55 21.53 1.66
N GLU A 410 1.94 22.31 0.77
CA GLU A 410 1.94 23.78 0.89
C GLU A 410 1.29 24.26 2.18
N VAL A 411 0.20 23.64 2.61
CA VAL A 411 -0.48 23.98 3.87
C VAL A 411 0.40 23.61 5.07
N LEU A 412 1.04 22.43 5.04
CA LEU A 412 1.96 22.00 6.07
C LEU A 412 3.21 22.90 6.11
N ILE A 413 3.76 23.24 4.96
CA ILE A 413 4.90 24.16 4.81
C ILE A 413 4.55 25.53 5.39
N ALA A 414 3.40 26.10 5.03
CA ALA A 414 2.95 27.39 5.53
C ALA A 414 2.77 27.37 7.05
N GLY A 415 2.23 26.30 7.59
CA GLY A 415 2.06 26.12 9.01
C GLY A 415 3.39 25.99 9.78
N LEU A 416 4.30 25.16 9.29
CA LEU A 416 5.64 25.04 9.86
C LEU A 416 6.43 26.35 9.77
N ALA A 417 6.32 27.08 8.65
CA ALA A 417 6.92 28.39 8.48
C ALA A 417 6.38 29.40 9.52
N SER A 418 5.08 29.36 9.81
CA SER A 418 4.48 30.17 10.85
C SER A 418 4.99 29.79 12.25
N LYS A 419 5.06 28.50 12.56
CA LYS A 419 5.55 28.00 13.85
C LYS A 419 7.00 28.41 14.12
N TYR A 420 7.85 28.30 13.12
CA TYR A 420 9.28 28.57 13.26
C TYR A 420 9.75 29.95 12.76
N GLY A 421 8.87 30.77 12.20
CA GLY A 421 9.15 32.12 11.78
C GLY A 421 9.88 32.25 10.44
N PHE A 422 9.64 31.36 9.47
CA PHE A 422 10.26 31.41 8.15
C PHE A 422 9.39 32.11 7.10
N TYR A 423 9.94 32.40 5.93
CA TYR A 423 9.25 33.01 4.78
C TYR A 423 8.58 34.37 5.10
N GLY A 424 9.19 35.16 6.01
CA GLY A 424 8.63 36.46 6.42
C GLY A 424 7.50 36.37 7.44
N ILE A 425 7.15 35.18 7.88
CA ILE A 425 6.24 34.94 8.99
C ILE A 425 7.05 34.96 10.28
N ARG A 426 6.68 35.79 11.24
CA ARG A 426 7.37 35.83 12.54
C ARG A 426 6.97 34.65 13.38
N GLN A 427 7.94 34.07 14.09
CA GLN A 427 7.68 33.02 15.06
C GLN A 427 6.60 33.45 16.07
N GLY A 428 5.59 32.62 16.28
CA GLY A 428 4.46 32.92 17.17
C GLY A 428 3.42 33.89 16.61
N GLN A 429 3.63 34.45 15.42
CA GLN A 429 2.61 35.18 14.67
C GLN A 429 2.00 34.23 13.65
N PHE A 430 0.94 33.59 14.08
CA PHE A 430 0.22 32.63 13.29
C PHE A 430 -0.65 33.35 12.26
N ASP A 431 -0.35 33.18 10.98
CA ASP A 431 -1.21 33.67 9.90
C ASP A 431 -2.26 32.62 9.54
N HIS A 432 -3.31 32.58 10.36
CA HIS A 432 -4.43 31.66 10.24
C HIS A 432 -5.15 31.79 8.89
N GLU A 433 -5.34 33.03 8.42
CA GLU A 433 -6.02 33.30 7.14
C GLU A 433 -5.19 32.77 5.96
N LYS A 434 -3.88 32.91 6.00
CA LYS A 434 -2.99 32.41 4.96
C LYS A 434 -2.99 30.88 4.89
N LEU A 435 -2.95 30.19 6.03
CA LEU A 435 -3.06 28.74 6.08
C LEU A 435 -4.36 28.23 5.50
N ILE A 436 -5.46 28.86 5.86
CA ILE A 436 -6.78 28.54 5.33
C ILE A 436 -6.81 28.80 3.81
N ALA A 437 -6.31 29.95 3.36
CA ALA A 437 -6.27 30.27 1.93
C ALA A 437 -5.42 29.27 1.13
N THR A 438 -4.28 28.85 1.67
CA THR A 438 -3.43 27.81 1.05
C THR A 438 -4.16 26.48 0.98
N GLY A 439 -4.82 26.07 2.07
CA GLY A 439 -5.60 24.82 2.09
C GLY A 439 -6.77 24.83 1.09
N LEU A 440 -7.49 25.96 1.00
CA LEU A 440 -8.61 26.11 0.05
C LEU A 440 -8.16 26.18 -1.43
N ALA A 441 -6.87 26.42 -1.68
CA ALA A 441 -6.32 26.38 -3.04
C ALA A 441 -5.94 24.96 -3.50
N LEU A 442 -6.07 23.94 -2.65
CA LEU A 442 -5.88 22.55 -3.04
C LEU A 442 -6.99 22.09 -3.99
N GLU A 443 -6.61 21.38 -5.04
CA GLU A 443 -7.50 21.01 -6.12
C GLU A 443 -8.45 19.84 -5.78
N SER A 444 -8.11 19.03 -4.77
CA SER A 444 -8.93 17.89 -4.38
C SER A 444 -9.31 17.91 -2.90
N ASP A 445 -10.54 17.46 -2.61
CA ASP A 445 -11.04 17.35 -1.22
C ASP A 445 -10.24 16.34 -0.40
N SER A 446 -9.69 15.31 -1.04
CA SER A 446 -8.82 14.31 -0.41
C SER A 446 -7.48 14.92 0.03
N ASP A 447 -6.88 15.76 -0.81
CA ASP A 447 -5.63 16.45 -0.48
C ASP A 447 -5.84 17.49 0.62
N LEU A 448 -6.98 18.18 0.58
CA LEU A 448 -7.39 19.07 1.65
C LEU A 448 -7.56 18.35 2.97
N GLY A 449 -8.21 17.19 2.98
CA GLY A 449 -8.39 16.36 4.17
C GLY A 449 -7.06 15.88 4.77
N GLN A 450 -6.13 15.45 3.93
CA GLN A 450 -4.80 15.01 4.36
C GLN A 450 -3.96 16.17 4.90
N ALA A 451 -3.95 17.31 4.22
CA ALA A 451 -3.26 18.51 4.66
C ALA A 451 -3.81 19.03 6.00
N ALA A 452 -5.14 19.03 6.14
CA ALA A 452 -5.80 19.41 7.38
C ALA A 452 -5.44 18.48 8.55
N ALA A 453 -5.39 17.16 8.32
CA ALA A 453 -4.99 16.19 9.33
C ALA A 453 -3.52 16.40 9.78
N ASN A 454 -2.64 16.73 8.85
CA ASN A 454 -1.23 17.01 9.13
C ASN A 454 -1.07 18.31 9.95
N LEU A 455 -1.85 19.35 9.66
CA LEU A 455 -1.85 20.60 10.42
C LEU A 455 -2.37 20.41 11.86
N PHE A 456 -3.38 19.57 12.03
CA PHE A 456 -4.04 19.35 13.31
C PHE A 456 -3.07 18.88 14.39
N GLY A 457 -2.19 17.96 14.08
CA GLY A 457 -1.27 17.38 15.06
C GLY A 457 -0.01 18.21 15.35
N SER A 458 0.37 19.13 14.45
CA SER A 458 1.71 19.72 14.49
C SER A 458 1.76 21.24 14.57
N VAL A 459 0.77 21.98 14.02
CA VAL A 459 0.94 23.43 13.78
C VAL A 459 -0.19 24.28 14.29
N SER A 460 -1.45 23.94 13.98
CA SER A 460 -2.63 24.68 14.40
C SER A 460 -3.84 23.80 14.46
N GLU A 461 -4.29 23.53 15.67
CA GLU A 461 -5.54 22.80 15.86
C GLU A 461 -6.72 23.50 15.20
N GLU A 462 -6.82 24.83 15.31
CA GLU A 462 -7.94 25.60 14.78
C GLU A 462 -7.99 25.54 13.25
N ALA A 463 -6.86 25.77 12.56
CA ALA A 463 -6.80 25.68 11.10
C ALA A 463 -7.03 24.23 10.63
N GLY A 464 -6.44 23.25 11.30
CA GLY A 464 -6.64 21.83 11.02
C GLY A 464 -8.11 21.44 11.15
N ILE A 465 -8.78 21.81 12.22
CA ILE A 465 -10.21 21.56 12.43
C ILE A 465 -11.05 22.23 11.33
N TYR A 466 -10.77 23.48 11.03
CA TYR A 466 -11.53 24.25 10.04
C TYR A 466 -11.43 23.62 8.64
N LEU A 467 -10.23 23.28 8.18
CA LEU A 467 -10.00 22.65 6.89
C LEU A 467 -10.54 21.22 6.83
N THR A 468 -10.40 20.46 7.94
CA THR A 468 -11.01 19.13 8.05
C THR A 468 -12.53 19.20 7.96
N GLN A 469 -13.14 20.24 8.53
CA GLN A 469 -14.59 20.49 8.43
C GLN A 469 -15.01 20.72 6.98
N ILE A 470 -14.25 21.52 6.23
CA ILE A 470 -14.55 21.81 4.81
C ILE A 470 -14.44 20.52 3.99
N ALA A 471 -13.37 19.74 4.14
CA ALA A 471 -13.20 18.46 3.46
C ALA A 471 -14.33 17.47 3.81
N ALA A 472 -14.71 17.39 5.09
CA ALA A 472 -15.80 16.55 5.55
C ALA A 472 -17.17 16.99 4.99
N ASP A 473 -17.41 18.30 4.88
CA ASP A 473 -18.66 18.84 4.30
C ASP A 473 -18.70 18.65 2.77
N ALA A 474 -17.55 18.58 2.11
CA ALA A 474 -17.40 18.20 0.71
C ALA A 474 -17.60 16.69 0.45
N GLY A 475 -17.60 15.85 1.49
CA GLY A 475 -17.90 14.42 1.37
C GLY A 475 -16.71 13.49 1.67
N ASP A 476 -15.56 14.01 2.07
CA ASP A 476 -14.39 13.17 2.39
C ASP A 476 -14.64 12.35 3.66
N ALA A 477 -14.73 11.02 3.48
CA ALA A 477 -14.99 10.06 4.56
C ALA A 477 -13.87 9.99 5.60
N SER A 478 -12.62 10.24 5.19
CA SER A 478 -11.46 10.24 6.08
C SER A 478 -11.44 11.50 6.95
N ALA A 479 -11.76 12.66 6.38
CA ALA A 479 -11.94 13.91 7.13
C ALA A 479 -13.07 13.81 8.15
N MET A 480 -14.22 13.21 7.78
CA MET A 480 -15.31 12.92 8.71
C MET A 480 -14.87 12.02 9.87
N ALA A 481 -14.06 10.98 9.58
CA ALA A 481 -13.49 10.10 10.61
C ALA A 481 -12.51 10.86 11.51
N GLY A 482 -11.70 11.74 10.96
CA GLY A 482 -10.82 12.63 11.74
C GLY A 482 -11.58 13.53 12.71
N LEU A 483 -12.71 14.11 12.29
CA LEU A 483 -13.58 14.87 13.19
C LEU A 483 -14.24 14.00 14.27
N TYR A 484 -14.63 12.76 13.93
CA TYR A 484 -15.09 11.81 14.94
C TYR A 484 -14.00 11.55 15.99
N ASP A 485 -12.77 11.29 15.57
CA ASP A 485 -11.64 11.04 16.47
C ASP A 485 -11.35 12.25 17.36
N LEU A 486 -11.45 13.48 16.82
CA LEU A 486 -11.31 14.72 17.57
C LEU A 486 -12.37 14.83 18.68
N TYR A 487 -13.64 14.81 18.28
CA TYR A 487 -14.76 15.02 19.20
C TYR A 487 -14.96 13.86 20.19
N SER A 488 -14.49 12.65 19.86
CA SER A 488 -14.52 11.50 20.78
C SER A 488 -13.38 11.49 21.79
N GLY A 489 -12.39 12.36 21.65
CA GLY A 489 -11.16 12.35 22.46
C GLY A 489 -10.22 11.18 22.17
N SER A 490 -10.46 10.39 21.10
CA SER A 490 -9.63 9.24 20.78
C SER A 490 -8.23 9.64 20.32
N LEU A 491 -8.10 10.78 19.64
CA LEU A 491 -6.81 11.36 19.26
C LEU A 491 -5.99 11.77 20.50
N SER A 492 -6.60 12.44 21.45
CA SER A 492 -5.93 12.85 22.68
C SER A 492 -5.41 11.66 23.46
N ARG A 493 -6.23 10.62 23.60
CA ARG A 493 -5.83 9.35 24.26
C ARG A 493 -4.71 8.64 23.50
N ARG A 494 -4.75 8.64 22.16
CA ARG A 494 -3.71 8.00 21.34
C ARG A 494 -2.35 8.68 21.44
N TYR A 495 -2.33 10.00 21.64
CA TYR A 495 -1.09 10.78 21.75
C TYR A 495 -0.71 11.13 23.19
N GLY A 496 -1.35 10.51 24.21
CA GLY A 496 -1.05 10.74 25.63
C GLY A 496 -1.31 12.18 26.08
N ARG A 497 -2.22 12.91 25.41
CA ARG A 497 -2.57 14.29 25.76
C ARG A 497 -3.74 14.29 26.72
N ASP A 498 -3.79 15.30 27.59
CA ASP A 498 -4.97 15.58 28.40
C ASP A 498 -6.22 15.79 27.53
N ALA A 499 -7.40 15.62 28.13
CA ALA A 499 -8.67 15.86 27.46
C ALA A 499 -8.67 17.19 26.69
N THR A 500 -9.01 17.13 25.39
CA THR A 500 -9.05 18.35 24.57
C THR A 500 -10.32 19.15 24.87
N PRO A 501 -10.30 20.49 24.70
CA PRO A 501 -11.50 21.32 24.85
C PRO A 501 -12.60 20.99 23.82
N TYR A 502 -12.31 20.15 22.84
CA TYR A 502 -13.20 19.78 21.72
C TYR A 502 -14.01 18.51 21.98
N GLU A 503 -13.81 17.78 23.08
CA GLU A 503 -14.58 16.57 23.35
C GLU A 503 -16.07 16.86 23.43
N ASP A 504 -16.84 16.32 22.49
CA ASP A 504 -18.28 16.42 22.40
C ASP A 504 -18.88 15.13 21.84
N ARG A 505 -19.49 14.36 22.73
CA ARG A 505 -20.06 13.06 22.37
C ARG A 505 -21.16 13.16 21.31
N VAL A 506 -21.92 14.24 21.27
CA VAL A 506 -22.99 14.43 20.29
C VAL A 506 -22.42 14.68 18.90
N GLN A 507 -21.42 15.56 18.83
CA GLN A 507 -20.70 15.80 17.57
C GLN A 507 -19.94 14.54 17.10
N ALA A 508 -19.26 13.86 18.02
CA ALA A 508 -18.58 12.60 17.70
C ALA A 508 -19.53 11.58 17.04
N LEU A 509 -20.69 11.33 17.65
CA LEU A 509 -21.69 10.42 17.07
C LEU A 509 -22.16 10.87 15.70
N ARG A 510 -22.44 12.16 15.53
CA ARG A 510 -22.88 12.74 14.26
C ARG A 510 -21.84 12.55 13.15
N TRP A 511 -20.56 12.80 13.45
CA TRP A 511 -19.50 12.62 12.48
C TRP A 511 -19.23 11.16 12.19
N MET A 512 -19.29 10.29 13.21
CA MET A 512 -19.18 8.84 13.01
C MET A 512 -20.28 8.30 12.10
N GLU A 513 -21.54 8.76 12.25
CA GLU A 513 -22.66 8.38 11.39
C GLU A 513 -22.40 8.82 9.94
N ARG A 514 -22.01 10.09 9.73
CA ARG A 514 -21.71 10.62 8.39
C ARG A 514 -20.54 9.87 7.74
N ALA A 515 -19.46 9.62 8.47
CA ALA A 515 -18.30 8.89 7.98
C ALA A 515 -18.66 7.44 7.62
N ALA A 516 -19.46 6.76 8.44
CA ALA A 516 -19.92 5.40 8.17
C ALA A 516 -20.80 5.34 6.91
N ASP A 517 -21.70 6.31 6.74
CA ASP A 517 -22.56 6.41 5.55
C ASP A 517 -21.76 6.79 4.28
N ALA A 518 -20.67 7.57 4.44
CA ALA A 518 -19.71 7.88 3.37
C ALA A 518 -18.71 6.73 3.08
N GLY A 519 -18.81 5.61 3.78
CA GLY A 519 -18.03 4.40 3.49
C GLY A 519 -16.77 4.21 4.33
N ASN A 520 -16.50 5.04 5.34
CA ASN A 520 -15.34 4.81 6.23
C ASN A 520 -15.53 3.54 7.06
N VAL A 521 -14.69 2.55 6.80
CA VAL A 521 -14.81 1.19 7.35
C VAL A 521 -14.68 1.16 8.87
N THR A 522 -13.76 1.94 9.44
CA THR A 522 -13.58 2.03 10.91
C THR A 522 -14.81 2.63 11.58
N CYS A 523 -15.37 3.70 10.99
CA CYS A 523 -16.59 4.32 11.51
C CYS A 523 -17.81 3.41 11.32
N GLN A 524 -17.88 2.62 10.25
CA GLN A 524 -18.93 1.58 10.08
C GLN A 524 -18.87 0.54 11.21
N TYR A 525 -17.67 0.05 11.53
CA TYR A 525 -17.48 -0.86 12.67
C TYR A 525 -17.88 -0.21 14.00
N ASN A 526 -17.36 0.99 14.29
CA ASN A 526 -17.62 1.69 15.53
C ASN A 526 -19.11 1.99 15.71
N LEU A 527 -19.78 2.47 14.66
CA LEU A 527 -21.23 2.73 14.69
C LEU A 527 -22.03 1.45 14.91
N GLY A 528 -21.69 0.37 14.22
CA GLY A 528 -22.30 -0.94 14.43
C GLY A 528 -22.15 -1.42 15.86
N TYR A 529 -20.97 -1.24 16.44
CA TYR A 529 -20.67 -1.58 17.84
C TYR A 529 -21.49 -0.74 18.83
N VAL A 530 -21.55 0.58 18.65
CA VAL A 530 -22.33 1.50 19.49
C VAL A 530 -23.82 1.10 19.46
N ILE A 531 -24.37 0.85 18.27
CA ILE A 531 -25.78 0.43 18.13
C ILE A 531 -26.03 -0.90 18.82
N SER A 532 -25.13 -1.87 18.68
CA SER A 532 -25.34 -3.24 19.15
C SER A 532 -25.04 -3.45 20.64
N ARG A 533 -24.10 -2.70 21.19
CA ARG A 533 -23.58 -2.92 22.56
C ARG A 533 -23.92 -1.81 23.54
N GLU A 534 -23.72 -0.54 23.16
CA GLU A 534 -23.88 0.57 24.09
C GLU A 534 -25.35 1.01 24.24
N ASN A 535 -26.12 1.01 23.14
CA ASN A 535 -27.50 1.51 23.16
C ASN A 535 -28.57 0.45 23.36
N ALA A 536 -28.19 -0.82 23.46
CA ALA A 536 -29.07 -1.99 23.44
C ALA A 536 -30.07 -1.96 22.26
N ILE A 537 -30.14 -2.99 21.47
CA ILE A 537 -31.08 -3.04 20.34
C ILE A 537 -32.50 -3.18 20.85
N VAL A 538 -33.32 -2.17 20.63
CA VAL A 538 -34.69 -2.11 21.08
C VAL A 538 -35.74 -2.34 19.97
N ASN A 539 -35.29 -2.45 18.72
CA ASN A 539 -36.18 -2.70 17.58
C ASN A 539 -35.46 -3.30 16.37
N ALA A 540 -36.25 -3.87 15.45
CA ALA A 540 -35.73 -4.50 14.24
C ALA A 540 -34.98 -3.55 13.28
N GLN A 541 -35.23 -2.25 13.32
CA GLN A 541 -34.52 -1.27 12.49
C GLN A 541 -33.08 -1.08 12.95
N GLN A 542 -32.88 -0.95 14.26
CA GLN A 542 -31.51 -0.86 14.83
C GLN A 542 -30.73 -2.15 14.60
N TYR A 543 -31.39 -3.29 14.76
CA TYR A 543 -30.77 -4.60 14.44
C TYR A 543 -30.28 -4.62 12.99
N ARG A 544 -31.16 -4.30 12.03
CA ARG A 544 -30.78 -4.29 10.62
C ARG A 544 -29.64 -3.32 10.34
N ARG A 545 -29.69 -2.09 10.89
CA ARG A 545 -28.63 -1.11 10.70
C ARG A 545 -27.27 -1.61 11.21
N ALA A 546 -27.21 -2.18 12.42
CA ALA A 546 -25.98 -2.74 12.97
C ALA A 546 -25.46 -3.91 12.14
N ARG A 547 -26.35 -4.86 11.79
CA ARG A 547 -26.04 -6.00 10.93
C ARG A 547 -25.44 -5.56 9.59
N ASP A 548 -26.09 -4.62 8.90
CA ASP A 548 -25.68 -4.16 7.57
C ASP A 548 -24.34 -3.40 7.61
N LEU A 549 -24.07 -2.66 8.68
CA LEU A 549 -22.79 -2.02 8.92
C LEU A 549 -21.67 -3.06 9.05
N PHE A 550 -21.84 -4.08 9.87
CA PHE A 550 -20.84 -5.14 10.03
C PHE A 550 -20.65 -5.95 8.74
N ILE A 551 -21.71 -6.19 7.96
CA ILE A 551 -21.60 -6.85 6.66
C ILE A 551 -20.79 -5.99 5.69
N ARG A 552 -20.98 -4.66 5.65
CA ARG A 552 -20.18 -3.77 4.83
C ARG A 552 -18.70 -3.83 5.21
N VAL A 553 -18.38 -3.83 6.51
CA VAL A 553 -17.01 -3.98 7.00
C VAL A 553 -16.39 -5.31 6.56
N MET A 554 -17.14 -6.41 6.69
CA MET A 554 -16.65 -7.74 6.25
C MET A 554 -16.33 -7.78 4.75
N ASN A 555 -17.09 -7.05 3.95
CA ASN A 555 -16.97 -7.05 2.48
C ASN A 555 -16.04 -5.94 1.95
N ALA A 556 -15.55 -5.06 2.82
CA ALA A 556 -14.67 -3.97 2.39
C ALA A 556 -13.29 -4.50 1.99
N SER A 557 -12.84 -4.12 0.80
CA SER A 557 -11.54 -4.51 0.24
C SER A 557 -10.34 -3.85 0.92
N ASN A 558 -10.57 -2.75 1.66
CA ASN A 558 -9.53 -1.96 2.33
C ASN A 558 -9.62 -2.02 3.86
N VAL A 559 -10.27 -3.05 4.41
CA VAL A 559 -10.40 -3.22 5.85
C VAL A 559 -9.12 -3.75 6.46
N GLY A 560 -8.64 -3.10 7.51
CA GLY A 560 -7.55 -3.63 8.34
C GLY A 560 -8.00 -4.92 9.04
N LEU A 561 -7.09 -5.90 9.10
CA LEU A 561 -7.35 -7.24 9.59
C LEU A 561 -8.03 -7.27 10.96
N GLU A 562 -7.59 -6.44 11.89
CA GLU A 562 -8.15 -6.37 13.25
C GLU A 562 -9.61 -5.89 13.25
N VAL A 563 -9.92 -4.88 12.43
CA VAL A 563 -11.28 -4.34 12.29
C VAL A 563 -12.19 -5.39 11.67
N TRP A 564 -11.71 -6.08 10.63
CA TRP A 564 -12.43 -7.19 9.99
C TRP A 564 -12.78 -8.29 10.98
N GLN A 565 -11.82 -8.72 11.78
CA GLN A 565 -12.04 -9.78 12.78
C GLN A 565 -13.06 -9.39 13.84
N ARG A 566 -12.92 -8.17 14.37
CA ARG A 566 -13.84 -7.65 15.37
C ARG A 566 -15.26 -7.57 14.80
N ALA A 567 -15.41 -6.99 13.61
CA ALA A 567 -16.71 -6.86 12.94
C ALA A 567 -17.35 -8.22 12.67
N THR A 568 -16.59 -9.20 12.20
CA THR A 568 -17.09 -10.54 11.90
C THR A 568 -17.55 -11.27 13.16
N ARG A 569 -16.83 -11.15 14.28
CA ARG A 569 -17.23 -11.71 15.58
C ARG A 569 -18.49 -11.05 16.12
N GLU A 570 -18.54 -9.70 16.07
CA GLU A 570 -19.74 -8.96 16.52
C GLU A 570 -20.96 -9.29 15.67
N LEU A 571 -20.81 -9.44 14.35
CA LEU A 571 -21.88 -9.83 13.44
C LEU A 571 -22.43 -11.23 13.78
N ALA A 572 -21.55 -12.19 14.00
CA ALA A 572 -21.96 -13.55 14.37
C ALA A 572 -22.76 -13.55 15.68
N GLY A 573 -22.26 -12.88 16.72
CA GLY A 573 -22.95 -12.74 18.00
C GLY A 573 -24.27 -11.98 17.86
N LEU A 574 -24.28 -10.88 17.14
CA LEU A 574 -25.46 -10.06 16.89
C LEU A 574 -26.59 -10.90 16.25
N ILE A 575 -26.26 -11.68 15.23
CA ILE A 575 -27.29 -12.48 14.51
C ILE A 575 -27.78 -13.66 15.37
N LEU A 576 -26.86 -14.39 16.00
CA LEU A 576 -27.22 -15.61 16.69
C LEU A 576 -28.03 -15.39 17.99
N PHE A 577 -27.77 -14.28 18.69
CA PHE A 577 -28.36 -14.03 20.00
C PHE A 577 -29.47 -12.96 20.00
N ASN A 578 -29.71 -12.28 18.85
CA ASN A 578 -30.73 -11.23 18.82
C ASN A 578 -32.13 -11.78 18.43
N GLU A 579 -33.15 -11.31 19.11
CA GLU A 579 -34.53 -11.71 18.85
C GLU A 579 -35.10 -11.24 17.51
N TYR A 580 -34.55 -10.09 16.99
CA TYR A 580 -34.96 -9.52 15.70
C TYR A 580 -34.30 -10.20 14.50
N ALA A 581 -33.37 -11.13 14.71
CA ALA A 581 -32.71 -11.86 13.63
C ALA A 581 -33.70 -12.82 12.94
N SER A 582 -33.80 -12.75 11.63
CA SER A 582 -34.62 -13.69 10.85
C SER A 582 -33.92 -15.04 10.71
N ASP A 583 -34.70 -16.06 10.29
CA ASP A 583 -34.12 -17.38 9.99
C ASP A 583 -33.12 -17.34 8.82
N ALA A 584 -33.29 -16.38 7.90
CA ALA A 584 -32.35 -16.14 6.82
C ALA A 584 -31.04 -15.57 7.37
N ASP A 585 -31.09 -14.57 8.27
CA ASP A 585 -29.90 -14.01 8.93
C ASP A 585 -29.14 -15.10 9.70
N ARG A 586 -29.86 -15.94 10.47
CA ARG A 586 -29.24 -17.02 11.24
C ARG A 586 -28.59 -18.07 10.35
N ARG A 587 -29.18 -18.37 9.18
CA ARG A 587 -28.54 -19.25 8.20
C ARG A 587 -27.29 -18.60 7.65
N LEU A 588 -27.33 -17.31 7.29
CA LEU A 588 -26.15 -16.55 6.84
C LEU A 588 -25.04 -16.60 7.88
N ALA A 589 -25.36 -16.40 9.17
CA ALA A 589 -24.37 -16.48 10.24
C ALA A 589 -23.67 -17.84 10.27
N VAL A 590 -24.43 -18.95 10.24
CA VAL A 590 -23.87 -20.29 10.30
C VAL A 590 -23.14 -20.71 9.05
N GLU A 591 -23.64 -20.35 7.86
CA GLU A 591 -23.12 -20.81 6.60
C GLU A 591 -21.94 -19.97 6.09
N GLU A 592 -21.90 -18.66 6.39
CA GLU A 592 -20.93 -17.72 5.84
C GLU A 592 -20.04 -17.08 6.92
N VAL A 593 -20.65 -16.44 7.93
CA VAL A 593 -19.89 -15.64 8.91
C VAL A 593 -19.00 -16.52 9.80
N LEU A 594 -19.57 -17.60 10.36
CA LEU A 594 -18.79 -18.52 11.19
C LEU A 594 -17.78 -19.31 10.37
N ALA A 595 -18.09 -19.61 9.10
CA ALA A 595 -17.14 -20.26 8.21
C ALA A 595 -15.95 -19.36 7.87
N ALA A 596 -16.18 -18.05 7.74
CA ALA A 596 -15.10 -17.07 7.55
C ALA A 596 -14.20 -17.00 8.78
N LEU A 597 -14.77 -16.91 9.99
CA LEU A 597 -14.00 -16.95 11.25
C LEU A 597 -13.22 -18.25 11.46
N TRP A 598 -13.81 -19.38 11.10
CA TRP A 598 -13.13 -20.67 11.25
C TRP A 598 -11.95 -20.86 10.28
N ARG A 599 -12.06 -20.32 9.07
CA ARG A 599 -10.99 -20.36 8.08
C ARG A 599 -9.83 -19.43 8.40
N ASP A 600 -10.09 -18.43 9.20
CA ASP A 600 -9.02 -17.60 9.74
C ASP A 600 -8.25 -18.44 10.79
N GLU A 601 -7.05 -18.90 10.42
CA GLU A 601 -6.26 -19.87 11.19
C GLU A 601 -5.81 -19.38 12.58
N ARG A 602 -6.15 -18.15 12.97
CA ARG A 602 -5.82 -17.62 14.29
C ARG A 602 -6.67 -18.24 15.39
N PRO A 603 -6.05 -18.72 16.47
CA PRO A 603 -6.76 -19.45 17.54
C PRO A 603 -7.95 -18.71 18.10
N VAL A 604 -7.84 -17.40 18.31
CA VAL A 604 -8.92 -16.57 18.87
C VAL A 604 -10.20 -16.56 18.02
N ASN A 605 -10.04 -16.49 16.68
CA ASN A 605 -11.20 -16.49 15.79
C ASN A 605 -11.83 -17.89 15.67
N GLN A 606 -11.00 -18.91 15.68
CA GLN A 606 -11.46 -20.32 15.71
C GLN A 606 -12.16 -20.65 17.02
N GLU A 607 -11.72 -20.11 18.15
CA GLU A 607 -12.42 -20.20 19.44
C GLU A 607 -13.85 -19.65 19.35
N TYR A 608 -13.97 -18.38 18.90
CA TYR A 608 -15.28 -17.75 18.74
C TYR A 608 -16.18 -18.55 17.79
N ALA A 609 -15.63 -18.96 16.63
CA ALA A 609 -16.38 -19.77 15.66
C ALA A 609 -16.85 -21.09 16.28
N ALA A 610 -15.99 -21.80 17.02
CA ALA A 610 -16.31 -23.04 17.66
C ALA A 610 -17.44 -22.88 18.70
N GLY A 611 -17.38 -21.84 19.54
CA GLY A 611 -18.41 -21.52 20.53
C GLY A 611 -19.76 -21.22 19.88
N TYR A 612 -19.75 -20.41 18.84
CA TYR A 612 -21.00 -20.06 18.13
C TYR A 612 -21.57 -21.20 17.31
N TYR A 613 -20.75 -22.05 16.68
CA TYR A 613 -21.23 -23.30 16.05
C TYR A 613 -21.83 -24.27 17.07
N ALA A 614 -21.20 -24.42 18.23
CA ALA A 614 -21.72 -25.24 19.29
C ALA A 614 -23.12 -24.78 19.72
N TYR A 615 -23.31 -23.47 19.92
CA TYR A 615 -24.60 -22.87 20.22
C TYR A 615 -25.61 -23.07 19.08
N ALA A 616 -25.26 -22.78 17.85
CA ALA A 616 -26.13 -22.89 16.70
C ALA A 616 -26.64 -24.32 16.49
N PHE A 617 -25.75 -25.32 16.58
CA PHE A 617 -26.17 -26.75 16.48
C PHE A 617 -26.92 -27.25 17.72
N PHE A 618 -26.67 -26.67 18.89
CA PHE A 618 -27.41 -27.07 20.09
C PHE A 618 -28.84 -26.55 20.07
N THR A 619 -29.05 -25.29 19.71
CA THR A 619 -30.33 -24.61 19.71
C THR A 619 -31.15 -24.81 18.42
N GLY A 620 -30.44 -25.03 17.29
CA GLY A 620 -31.05 -25.03 15.96
C GLY A 620 -31.11 -23.63 15.34
N ALA A 621 -30.33 -22.65 15.87
CA ALA A 621 -30.30 -21.31 15.33
C ALA A 621 -29.63 -21.30 13.96
N GLY A 622 -30.37 -21.07 12.90
CA GLY A 622 -29.90 -21.02 11.52
C GLY A 622 -29.53 -22.36 10.87
N CYS A 623 -29.68 -23.47 11.59
CA CYS A 623 -29.42 -24.82 11.10
C CYS A 623 -30.33 -25.84 11.79
N GLN A 624 -30.34 -27.08 11.31
CA GLN A 624 -31.02 -28.14 12.01
C GLN A 624 -30.29 -28.45 13.31
N ALA A 625 -31.02 -28.46 14.44
CA ALA A 625 -30.46 -28.83 15.74
C ALA A 625 -29.79 -30.20 15.68
N ASN A 626 -28.55 -30.28 16.13
CA ASN A 626 -27.75 -31.51 16.12
C ASN A 626 -26.74 -31.52 17.28
N ARG A 627 -27.12 -32.20 18.36
CA ARG A 627 -26.29 -32.29 19.57
C ARG A 627 -24.91 -32.94 19.34
N TYR A 628 -24.84 -33.86 18.39
CA TYR A 628 -23.56 -34.51 18.09
C TYR A 628 -22.55 -33.51 17.43
N LEU A 629 -23.04 -32.64 16.54
CA LEU A 629 -22.24 -31.56 15.99
C LEU A 629 -21.91 -30.52 17.05
N ALA A 630 -22.89 -30.14 17.89
CA ALA A 630 -22.65 -29.22 19.00
C ALA A 630 -21.51 -29.72 19.90
N LYS A 631 -21.54 -31.03 20.27
CA LYS A 631 -20.46 -31.64 21.05
C LYS A 631 -19.09 -31.56 20.36
N VAL A 632 -19.05 -31.88 19.08
CA VAL A 632 -17.78 -31.79 18.31
C VAL A 632 -17.20 -30.38 18.34
N TRP A 633 -18.05 -29.36 18.19
CA TRP A 633 -17.60 -27.96 18.23
C TRP A 633 -17.17 -27.52 19.64
N VAL A 634 -17.85 -28.01 20.71
CA VAL A 634 -17.37 -27.81 22.09
C VAL A 634 -15.99 -28.45 22.29
N ASP A 635 -15.81 -29.70 21.87
CA ASP A 635 -14.55 -30.42 22.02
C ASP A 635 -13.41 -29.68 21.28
N ARG A 636 -13.69 -29.10 20.11
CA ARG A 636 -12.72 -28.32 19.33
C ARG A 636 -12.36 -26.98 19.98
N GLY A 637 -13.36 -26.23 20.43
CA GLY A 637 -13.13 -24.97 21.11
C GLY A 637 -12.31 -25.15 22.39
N LEU A 638 -12.66 -26.18 23.21
CA LEU A 638 -11.92 -26.52 24.41
C LEU A 638 -10.49 -27.07 24.12
N ALA A 639 -10.26 -27.62 22.92
CA ALA A 639 -8.90 -27.99 22.49
C ALA A 639 -8.06 -26.77 22.17
N LEU A 640 -8.66 -25.67 21.71
CA LEU A 640 -8.00 -24.40 21.47
C LEU A 640 -7.80 -23.62 22.78
N ASN A 641 -8.86 -23.54 23.59
CA ASN A 641 -8.84 -22.87 24.88
C ASN A 641 -9.55 -23.72 25.95
N PRO A 642 -8.82 -24.51 26.75
CA PRO A 642 -9.39 -25.36 27.76
C PRO A 642 -10.13 -24.64 28.91
N GLN A 643 -9.93 -23.33 29.03
CA GLN A 643 -10.50 -22.49 30.08
C GLN A 643 -11.61 -21.56 29.55
N ASP A 644 -12.12 -21.78 28.34
CA ASP A 644 -13.21 -20.98 27.80
C ASP A 644 -14.47 -21.18 28.64
N GLU A 645 -14.82 -20.17 29.45
CA GLU A 645 -15.95 -20.21 30.38
C GLU A 645 -17.30 -20.41 29.67
N TYR A 646 -17.46 -19.84 28.47
CA TYR A 646 -18.68 -19.97 27.70
C TYR A 646 -18.87 -21.40 27.21
N LEU A 647 -17.83 -22.00 26.64
CA LEU A 647 -17.88 -23.41 26.21
C LEU A 647 -18.04 -24.38 27.38
N LEU A 648 -17.37 -24.15 28.51
CA LEU A 648 -17.48 -24.96 29.72
C LEU A 648 -18.89 -24.91 30.30
N ALA A 649 -19.53 -23.74 30.32
CA ALA A 649 -20.90 -23.57 30.77
C ALA A 649 -21.91 -24.38 29.91
N HIS A 650 -21.71 -24.35 28.58
CA HIS A 650 -22.60 -25.07 27.66
C HIS A 650 -22.25 -26.56 27.51
N ALA A 651 -21.02 -26.94 27.77
CA ALA A 651 -20.57 -28.33 27.72
C ALA A 651 -21.40 -29.23 28.64
N ALA A 652 -21.73 -28.76 29.85
CA ALA A 652 -22.54 -29.52 30.81
C ALA A 652 -23.91 -29.90 30.23
N ASP A 653 -24.61 -28.99 29.58
CA ASP A 653 -25.92 -29.22 28.98
C ASP A 653 -25.84 -30.11 27.72
N ILE A 654 -24.80 -29.92 26.91
CA ILE A 654 -24.59 -30.67 25.67
C ILE A 654 -24.18 -32.11 25.97
N TYR A 655 -23.36 -32.37 27.01
CA TYR A 655 -22.85 -33.69 27.38
C TYR A 655 -23.82 -34.53 28.22
N GLN A 656 -24.64 -33.90 29.03
CA GLN A 656 -25.56 -34.62 29.95
C GLN A 656 -26.61 -35.51 29.27
N ARG A 657 -26.79 -35.44 27.95
CA ARG A 657 -27.78 -36.21 27.20
C ARG A 657 -27.17 -37.07 26.09
N GLY A 658 -26.02 -37.73 26.38
CA GLY A 658 -25.37 -38.65 25.43
C GLY A 658 -26.18 -39.88 25.08
N ALA A 659 -26.59 -40.02 23.83
CA ALA A 659 -27.18 -41.27 23.31
C ALA A 659 -26.06 -42.30 23.05
N LEU A 660 -26.39 -43.57 23.13
CA LEU A 660 -25.59 -44.72 22.69
C LEU A 660 -25.03 -44.43 21.28
N PHE A 661 -23.70 -44.62 21.06
CA PHE A 661 -22.97 -44.33 19.82
C PHE A 661 -22.75 -42.83 19.51
N GLY A 662 -22.87 -41.92 20.49
CA GLY A 662 -22.72 -40.48 20.29
C GLY A 662 -21.42 -40.06 19.60
N GLY A 663 -20.29 -40.68 19.95
CA GLY A 663 -18.97 -40.36 19.36
C GLY A 663 -18.89 -40.68 17.86
N LEU A 664 -19.41 -41.82 17.43
CA LEU A 664 -19.41 -42.22 16.01
C LEU A 664 -20.32 -41.30 15.17
N ARG A 665 -21.52 -41.00 15.66
CA ARG A 665 -22.46 -40.08 15.01
C ARG A 665 -21.93 -38.66 14.92
N SER A 666 -21.25 -38.16 15.96
CA SER A 666 -20.60 -36.87 15.97
C SER A 666 -19.48 -36.79 14.91
N SER A 667 -18.64 -37.84 14.82
CA SER A 667 -17.56 -37.89 13.82
C SER A 667 -18.08 -37.93 12.39
N MET A 668 -19.16 -38.70 12.13
CA MET A 668 -19.77 -38.76 10.79
C MET A 668 -20.46 -37.46 10.41
N ALA A 669 -21.18 -36.83 11.33
CA ALA A 669 -21.85 -35.56 11.12
C ALA A 669 -20.79 -34.43 10.86
N PHE A 670 -19.73 -34.44 11.64
CA PHE A 670 -18.62 -33.49 11.47
C PHE A 670 -17.93 -33.60 10.10
N ARG A 671 -17.54 -34.81 9.65
CA ARG A 671 -16.89 -34.99 8.34
C ARG A 671 -17.76 -34.50 7.19
N ARG A 672 -19.06 -34.69 7.28
CA ARG A 672 -20.00 -34.19 6.28
C ARG A 672 -20.08 -32.67 6.28
N ASP A 673 -20.11 -32.06 7.44
CA ASP A 673 -20.22 -30.61 7.61
C ASP A 673 -18.90 -29.89 7.25
N GLN A 674 -17.77 -30.47 7.65
CA GLN A 674 -16.44 -29.97 7.26
C GLN A 674 -16.28 -29.96 5.74
N LYS A 675 -16.68 -31.02 5.05
CA LYS A 675 -16.64 -31.07 3.59
C LYS A 675 -17.51 -29.97 2.95
N ARG A 676 -18.65 -29.66 3.57
CA ARG A 676 -19.56 -28.60 3.14
C ARG A 676 -18.98 -27.20 3.37
N ILE A 677 -18.30 -26.97 4.50
CA ILE A 677 -17.57 -25.74 4.81
C ILE A 677 -16.40 -25.57 3.86
N ASP A 678 -15.59 -26.63 3.65
CA ASP A 678 -14.43 -26.61 2.76
C ASP A 678 -14.81 -26.39 1.28
N GLN A 679 -15.96 -26.92 0.86
CA GLN A 679 -16.46 -26.74 -0.51
C GLN A 679 -16.97 -25.32 -0.77
N ARG A 680 -17.63 -24.67 0.21
CA ARG A 680 -18.09 -23.28 0.11
C ARG A 680 -16.96 -22.28 0.27
N GLY A 681 -15.86 -22.65 0.92
CA GLY A 681 -14.71 -21.81 1.20
C GLY A 681 -13.89 -21.35 0.00
N ARG A 682 -14.19 -21.80 -1.20
CA ARG A 682 -13.49 -21.40 -2.42
C ARG A 682 -14.14 -20.25 -3.20
N ALA A 683 -15.31 -19.79 -2.81
CA ALA A 683 -15.99 -18.68 -3.47
C ALA A 683 -16.94 -17.98 -2.49
N ILE A 684 -16.44 -17.02 -1.71
CA ILE A 684 -17.30 -16.05 -1.06
C ILE A 684 -17.30 -14.80 -1.93
N THR A 685 -18.14 -14.79 -2.93
CA THR A 685 -18.69 -13.56 -3.49
C THR A 685 -19.97 -13.31 -2.72
N PHE A 686 -19.96 -12.24 -1.93
CA PHE A 686 -21.20 -11.70 -1.39
C PHE A 686 -21.92 -10.98 -2.54
N ASP A 687 -22.82 -11.68 -3.21
CA ASP A 687 -23.79 -11.00 -4.06
C ASP A 687 -24.63 -10.09 -3.18
N GLY A 688 -24.63 -8.81 -3.55
CA GLY A 688 -25.20 -7.75 -2.77
C GLY A 688 -26.65 -8.00 -2.37
N ALA A 689 -26.92 -7.57 -1.16
CA ALA A 689 -28.28 -7.42 -0.67
C ALA A 689 -29.09 -6.54 -1.63
N GLU A 690 -30.13 -7.10 -2.28
CA GLU A 690 -31.31 -6.37 -2.63
C GLU A 690 -32.18 -6.05 -1.40
#